data_e260cdc6b85c6d6958b635c55d01bf1e
#
_entry.id   e260cdc6b85c6d6958b635c55d01bf1e
#
_cell.length_a   1.000
_cell.length_b   1.000
_cell.length_c   1.000
_cell.angle_alpha   90.00
_cell.angle_beta   90.00
_cell.angle_gamma   90.00
#
_symmetry.space_group_name_H-M   'P 1'
#
loop_
_entity.id
_entity.type
_entity.pdbx_description
1 polymer ?
#
loop_
_entity_poly.entity_id
_entity_poly.type
_entity_poly.pdbx_seq_one_letter_code
_entity_poly.pdbx_strand_id
1 'polypeptide(L)'
;MLVLLLFAVVTMAQQMPPIPVDKDVKIGKLPNGLTYYIRHNAWPENRAEFYIAQKVGSIQEEESQRGLAHFLEHMCFNGTEHFPGDGILRWCESKGIKFGTDLNAYTSIAETVYNISNVPSSDKNVVDSCLLILHDWADGLLLEPEEIDKERGVIHEEWRMRTSASSRMFERNLPTIYPGSKYGVRYPIGLMSVIDNFKYQELRNYYEKWYRPDNQGIIVVGDIDVNYVEQKIKDMFSSIKMPENPAPVVAEAVPDNAEPIVVVDKDKEQTINFVEMFIKTDPIPDEIKSNMQYLFIDYVKNAAIGTVNTRLAELQQDPACPYVSGQMEYDNFIFAKTKDAIGIVAVPKEGKTIEESLAAVYREVLRAAQFGITPTEYKRYVQDYISKLDKIYSNKDKRYNSQFVNEYKEHFLDKEPIPSLDDYYQVMKQVVPNIPVEAINQLLGQLAQKNDSNVVIINFNNEKEGKVYPTKESILKAVADVRAEKLEAYVDNVKDEPIMTTMPKKGSIKKEIKNDKLGFTELQLSNGAKVILKKTDLKADQVLLSGEGFGGASLYGKEDYINFKVFGNAMNASGLGNFSNTELQKALAGKIASASLDVSRTRVNVDGSSTPNDVETMLQLVHLYFTNIKKDEKSFASFLSGIETTLRNAEVSPETAFNDSVTATLTAHNLYDRDLKLADLKDINYDRILQIAKEQTANAAAFTFTIVGNYDEATIRPLIEQYIASLPSQKKVVKGKNIVTHYKGEAINHFKRKMETPQANSIVEWYTLDVPYSQENAVRTSIAGQILNMIYLKTIREDASAAYSCGAVGRTSKNDFEDMTRILAYCPLKPEMAGQVFDIMHKEINGMTKKVDADKLQKVKEYMHKSISDQRKTNNYWLRILNLYTNYGIDMDTNYDAVVDAQTPETISAIVGEI
;
A
#
# COMPACT_ATOMS: atom_id res chain seq x y z
N MET A 1 -18.94 -5.83 27.70
CA MET A 1 -17.97 -4.87 28.31
C MET A 1 -18.03 -3.50 27.66
N LEU A 2 -18.10 -3.38 26.36
CA LEU A 2 -18.33 -2.11 25.64
C LEU A 2 -19.67 -1.44 25.98
N VAL A 3 -20.66 -2.22 26.39
CA VAL A 3 -22.00 -1.77 26.83
C VAL A 3 -21.92 -0.84 28.07
N LEU A 4 -20.86 -0.92 28.87
CA LEU A 4 -20.67 -0.06 30.05
C LEU A 4 -20.06 1.32 29.69
N LEU A 5 -19.32 1.44 28.59
CA LEU A 5 -18.94 2.74 28.00
C LEU A 5 -20.18 3.52 27.54
N LEU A 6 -21.18 2.81 27.06
CA LEU A 6 -22.51 3.32 26.73
C LEU A 6 -23.15 4.06 27.93
N PHE A 7 -22.93 3.62 29.18
CA PHE A 7 -23.57 4.21 30.34
C PHE A 7 -22.89 5.48 30.86
N ALA A 8 -21.60 5.72 30.67
CA ALA A 8 -20.94 6.91 31.19
C ALA A 8 -21.06 8.12 30.24
N VAL A 9 -21.16 7.90 28.94
CA VAL A 9 -21.58 8.91 27.96
C VAL A 9 -23.10 9.11 28.02
N VAL A 10 -23.84 8.14 28.49
CA VAL A 10 -25.32 8.07 28.61
C VAL A 10 -25.88 8.91 29.76
N THR A 11 -25.09 9.41 30.66
CA THR A 11 -25.58 10.43 31.63
C THR A 11 -25.87 11.80 31.00
N MET A 12 -25.54 11.97 29.70
CA MET A 12 -26.09 13.00 28.80
C MET A 12 -27.09 12.45 27.74
N ALA A 13 -27.58 11.24 27.90
CA ALA A 13 -28.36 10.54 26.88
C ALA A 13 -29.82 10.91 26.83
N GLN A 14 -30.14 11.98 26.18
CA GLN A 14 -31.16 11.92 25.11
C GLN A 14 -30.66 10.96 24.05
N GLN A 15 -31.51 10.08 23.48
CA GLN A 15 -31.16 9.20 22.36
C GLN A 15 -30.42 10.03 21.31
N MET A 16 -29.14 9.70 21.07
CA MET A 16 -28.40 10.37 20.00
C MET A 16 -29.09 10.12 18.66
N PRO A 17 -29.17 11.12 17.76
CA PRO A 17 -29.86 10.97 16.50
C PRO A 17 -29.19 9.91 15.63
N PRO A 18 -29.92 9.33 14.68
CA PRO A 18 -29.32 8.44 13.69
C PRO A 18 -28.30 9.20 12.84
N ILE A 19 -27.28 8.47 12.37
CA ILE A 19 -26.35 8.99 11.37
C ILE A 19 -27.10 9.19 10.06
N PRO A 20 -27.09 10.38 9.46
CA PRO A 20 -27.74 10.58 8.16
C PRO A 20 -27.00 9.76 7.09
N VAL A 21 -27.77 9.13 6.21
CA VAL A 21 -27.22 8.51 5.01
C VAL A 21 -26.96 9.61 3.98
N ASP A 22 -25.83 9.51 3.27
CA ASP A 22 -25.50 10.44 2.20
C ASP A 22 -26.65 10.49 1.15
N LYS A 23 -27.20 11.68 0.95
CA LYS A 23 -28.34 11.90 0.03
C LYS A 23 -27.95 11.72 -1.45
N ASP A 24 -26.68 11.77 -1.78
CA ASP A 24 -26.17 11.68 -3.16
C ASP A 24 -25.99 10.23 -3.63
N VAL A 25 -26.12 9.24 -2.73
CA VAL A 25 -26.18 7.82 -3.10
C VAL A 25 -27.62 7.37 -3.22
N LYS A 26 -27.94 6.73 -4.32
CA LYS A 26 -29.22 6.06 -4.52
C LYS A 26 -29.09 4.60 -4.10
N ILE A 27 -29.76 4.24 -3.01
CA ILE A 27 -29.82 2.86 -2.50
C ILE A 27 -31.19 2.29 -2.83
N GLY A 28 -31.21 1.09 -3.38
CA GLY A 28 -32.45 0.38 -3.66
C GLY A 28 -32.35 -1.12 -3.45
N LYS A 29 -33.49 -1.77 -3.38
CA LYS A 29 -33.60 -3.22 -3.27
C LYS A 29 -34.59 -3.73 -4.27
N LEU A 30 -34.23 -4.69 -5.10
CA LEU A 30 -35.12 -5.32 -6.07
C LEU A 30 -36.10 -6.29 -5.36
N PRO A 31 -37.22 -6.64 -6.00
CA PRO A 31 -38.20 -7.59 -5.42
C PRO A 31 -37.59 -8.97 -5.11
N ASN A 32 -36.54 -9.39 -5.83
CA ASN A 32 -35.82 -10.64 -5.59
C ASN A 32 -34.78 -10.55 -4.47
N GLY A 33 -34.63 -9.39 -3.85
CA GLY A 33 -33.71 -9.19 -2.71
C GLY A 33 -32.37 -8.56 -3.02
N LEU A 34 -31.98 -8.41 -4.29
CA LEU A 34 -30.70 -7.79 -4.67
C LEU A 34 -30.70 -6.32 -4.27
N THR A 35 -29.60 -5.90 -3.64
CA THR A 35 -29.38 -4.52 -3.23
C THR A 35 -28.49 -3.78 -4.23
N TYR A 36 -28.73 -2.49 -4.46
CA TYR A 36 -27.86 -1.69 -5.32
C TYR A 36 -27.57 -0.31 -4.73
N TYR A 37 -26.38 0.20 -5.06
CA TYR A 37 -25.89 1.53 -4.72
C TYR A 37 -25.45 2.21 -6.01
N ILE A 38 -25.96 3.40 -6.27
CA ILE A 38 -25.61 4.17 -7.46
C ILE A 38 -25.30 5.60 -7.05
N ARG A 39 -24.14 6.11 -7.47
CA ARG A 39 -23.74 7.48 -7.20
C ARG A 39 -23.16 8.12 -8.44
N HIS A 40 -23.63 9.32 -8.77
CA HIS A 40 -22.90 10.18 -9.70
C HIS A 40 -21.70 10.82 -9.00
N ASN A 41 -20.52 10.69 -9.60
CA ASN A 41 -19.29 11.38 -9.18
C ASN A 41 -18.43 11.66 -10.42
N ALA A 42 -18.16 12.93 -10.69
CA ALA A 42 -17.43 13.36 -11.89
C ALA A 42 -15.90 13.39 -11.70
N TRP A 43 -15.35 12.67 -10.73
CA TRP A 43 -13.91 12.60 -10.52
C TRP A 43 -13.41 11.17 -10.34
N PRO A 44 -12.56 10.70 -11.28
CA PRO A 44 -12.16 11.32 -12.54
C PRO A 44 -13.33 11.44 -13.54
N GLU A 45 -13.35 12.51 -14.34
CA GLU A 45 -14.35 12.67 -15.39
C GLU A 45 -14.34 11.51 -16.38
N ASN A 46 -15.50 11.13 -16.88
CA ASN A 46 -15.70 10.04 -17.85
C ASN A 46 -15.17 8.69 -17.35
N ARG A 47 -15.20 8.44 -16.05
CA ARG A 47 -14.81 7.17 -15.42
C ARG A 47 -15.87 6.67 -14.47
N ALA A 48 -16.02 5.35 -14.39
CA ALA A 48 -16.92 4.70 -13.44
C ALA A 48 -16.34 3.39 -12.91
N GLU A 49 -16.84 3.01 -11.74
CA GLU A 49 -16.57 1.76 -11.04
C GLU A 49 -17.82 0.88 -11.05
N PHE A 50 -17.66 -0.40 -11.36
CA PHE A 50 -18.70 -1.39 -11.38
C PHE A 50 -18.30 -2.56 -10.49
N TYR A 51 -19.04 -2.77 -9.40
CA TYR A 51 -18.75 -3.80 -8.41
C TYR A 51 -19.95 -4.67 -8.16
N ILE A 52 -19.71 -5.96 -7.94
CA ILE A 52 -20.67 -6.86 -7.32
C ILE A 52 -20.02 -7.49 -6.08
N ALA A 53 -20.67 -7.32 -4.93
CA ALA A 53 -20.25 -7.93 -3.67
C ALA A 53 -21.19 -9.06 -3.29
N GLN A 54 -20.62 -10.20 -2.88
CA GLN A 54 -21.32 -11.38 -2.39
C GLN A 54 -21.12 -11.47 -0.87
N LYS A 55 -22.18 -11.58 -0.09
CA LYS A 55 -22.13 -11.84 1.37
C LYS A 55 -21.80 -13.30 1.69
N VAL A 56 -20.99 -13.92 0.88
CA VAL A 56 -20.57 -15.32 1.01
C VAL A 56 -19.11 -15.49 0.62
N GLY A 57 -18.44 -16.41 1.29
CA GLY A 57 -17.03 -16.73 1.05
C GLY A 57 -16.73 -18.16 1.46
N SER A 58 -15.51 -18.44 1.89
CA SER A 58 -15.08 -19.81 2.23
C SER A 58 -15.77 -20.38 3.47
N ILE A 59 -16.32 -19.55 4.35
CA ILE A 59 -17.04 -20.01 5.56
C ILE A 59 -18.30 -20.81 5.24
N GLN A 60 -18.91 -20.59 4.05
CA GLN A 60 -20.08 -21.31 3.59
C GLN A 60 -19.77 -22.69 2.97
N GLU A 61 -18.49 -23.01 2.74
CA GLU A 61 -18.09 -24.26 2.11
C GLU A 61 -18.42 -25.48 3.00
N GLU A 62 -18.82 -26.57 2.35
CA GLU A 62 -18.83 -27.90 2.96
C GLU A 62 -17.40 -28.50 2.99
N GLU A 63 -17.20 -29.63 3.69
CA GLU A 63 -15.87 -30.27 3.73
C GLU A 63 -15.34 -30.67 2.34
N SER A 64 -16.22 -31.13 1.44
CA SER A 64 -15.89 -31.47 0.05
C SER A 64 -15.65 -30.25 -0.84
N GLN A 65 -15.90 -29.04 -0.34
CA GLN A 65 -15.86 -27.79 -1.08
C GLN A 65 -14.71 -26.86 -0.62
N ARG A 66 -13.82 -27.30 0.24
CA ARG A 66 -12.77 -26.46 0.82
C ARG A 66 -11.83 -25.90 -0.25
N GLY A 67 -11.96 -24.60 -0.54
CA GLY A 67 -11.29 -23.86 -1.59
C GLY A 67 -12.17 -23.54 -2.80
N LEU A 68 -13.41 -24.01 -2.87
CA LEU A 68 -14.29 -23.81 -4.01
C LEU A 68 -14.90 -22.40 -4.08
N ALA A 69 -14.99 -21.68 -2.98
CA ALA A 69 -15.36 -20.26 -3.00
C ALA A 69 -14.34 -19.44 -3.80
N HIS A 70 -13.06 -19.67 -3.56
CA HIS A 70 -11.96 -19.05 -4.28
C HIS A 70 -11.85 -19.58 -5.72
N PHE A 71 -12.03 -20.88 -5.91
CA PHE A 71 -12.04 -21.45 -7.27
C PHE A 71 -13.15 -20.87 -8.14
N LEU A 72 -14.34 -20.64 -7.57
CA LEU A 72 -15.46 -20.02 -8.26
C LEU A 72 -15.14 -18.58 -8.67
N GLU A 73 -14.42 -17.84 -7.83
CA GLU A 73 -13.92 -16.51 -8.18
C GLU A 73 -13.13 -16.54 -9.50
N HIS A 74 -12.19 -17.46 -9.65
CA HIS A 74 -11.41 -17.63 -10.88
C HIS A 74 -12.30 -17.98 -12.07
N MET A 75 -13.29 -18.83 -11.86
CA MET A 75 -14.21 -19.25 -12.93
C MET A 75 -15.08 -18.11 -13.45
N CYS A 76 -15.25 -17.03 -12.70
CA CYS A 76 -15.95 -15.82 -13.16
C CYS A 76 -15.24 -15.16 -14.37
N PHE A 77 -13.97 -15.47 -14.61
CA PHE A 77 -13.20 -14.97 -15.75
C PHE A 77 -13.04 -16.01 -16.87
N ASN A 78 -13.53 -17.22 -16.67
CA ASN A 78 -13.33 -18.40 -17.54
C ASN A 78 -14.66 -18.89 -18.18
N GLY A 79 -15.47 -17.96 -18.64
CA GLY A 79 -16.68 -18.26 -19.43
C GLY A 79 -17.97 -17.98 -18.70
N THR A 80 -18.73 -17.07 -19.29
CA THR A 80 -20.10 -16.73 -18.87
C THR A 80 -21.03 -16.82 -20.07
N GLU A 81 -22.35 -16.75 -19.82
CA GLU A 81 -23.39 -16.89 -20.84
C GLU A 81 -23.20 -15.94 -22.04
N HIS A 82 -22.86 -14.67 -21.77
CA HIS A 82 -22.67 -13.66 -22.81
C HIS A 82 -21.19 -13.47 -23.22
N PHE A 83 -20.26 -13.97 -22.43
CA PHE A 83 -18.81 -13.85 -22.64
C PHE A 83 -18.13 -15.23 -22.48
N PRO A 84 -18.27 -16.15 -23.45
CA PRO A 84 -17.70 -17.48 -23.33
C PRO A 84 -16.17 -17.47 -23.36
N GLY A 85 -15.53 -18.39 -22.65
CA GLY A 85 -14.07 -18.53 -22.52
C GLY A 85 -13.47 -17.28 -21.88
N ASP A 86 -12.45 -16.71 -22.51
CA ASP A 86 -11.78 -15.48 -22.09
C ASP A 86 -12.48 -14.18 -22.56
N GLY A 87 -13.76 -14.28 -22.91
CA GLY A 87 -14.55 -13.20 -23.50
C GLY A 87 -14.59 -11.91 -22.68
N ILE A 88 -14.69 -12.00 -21.35
CA ILE A 88 -14.66 -10.84 -20.44
C ILE A 88 -13.30 -10.12 -20.53
N LEU A 89 -12.19 -10.87 -20.47
CA LEU A 89 -10.85 -10.31 -20.55
C LEU A 89 -10.64 -9.58 -21.88
N ARG A 90 -10.95 -10.23 -23.00
CA ARG A 90 -10.81 -9.64 -24.34
C ARG A 90 -11.64 -8.39 -24.52
N TRP A 91 -12.89 -8.41 -24.03
CA TRP A 91 -13.77 -7.25 -24.11
C TRP A 91 -13.20 -6.08 -23.27
N CYS A 92 -12.81 -6.34 -22.02
CA CYS A 92 -12.24 -5.32 -21.14
C CYS A 92 -10.96 -4.70 -21.75
N GLU A 93 -10.04 -5.53 -22.23
CA GLU A 93 -8.82 -5.05 -22.89
C GLU A 93 -9.12 -4.16 -24.10
N SER A 94 -10.17 -4.49 -24.89
CA SER A 94 -10.59 -3.68 -26.03
C SER A 94 -11.08 -2.27 -25.65
N LYS A 95 -11.39 -2.06 -24.36
CA LYS A 95 -11.80 -0.78 -23.78
C LYS A 95 -10.72 -0.12 -22.94
N GLY A 96 -9.48 -0.63 -23.02
CA GLY A 96 -8.37 -0.15 -22.19
C GLY A 96 -8.49 -0.50 -20.71
N ILE A 97 -9.32 -1.46 -20.36
CA ILE A 97 -9.51 -1.98 -18.99
C ILE A 97 -8.57 -3.16 -18.80
N LYS A 98 -7.58 -3.02 -17.95
CA LYS A 98 -6.48 -3.98 -17.80
C LYS A 98 -6.76 -5.00 -16.71
N PHE A 99 -6.58 -6.30 -17.05
CA PHE A 99 -6.66 -7.38 -16.05
C PHE A 99 -5.60 -7.24 -14.97
N GLY A 100 -6.00 -7.50 -13.73
CA GLY A 100 -5.16 -7.37 -12.54
C GLY A 100 -5.01 -5.93 -12.00
N THR A 101 -5.28 -4.91 -12.83
CA THR A 101 -5.25 -3.50 -12.40
C THR A 101 -6.66 -2.91 -12.28
N ASP A 102 -7.44 -3.02 -13.34
CA ASP A 102 -8.80 -2.45 -13.42
C ASP A 102 -9.88 -3.54 -13.29
N LEU A 103 -9.63 -4.73 -13.83
CA LEU A 103 -10.49 -5.91 -13.72
C LEU A 103 -9.87 -6.86 -12.71
N ASN A 104 -10.55 -7.12 -11.60
CA ASN A 104 -10.04 -7.95 -10.51
C ASN A 104 -11.17 -8.55 -9.67
N ALA A 105 -10.79 -9.42 -8.72
CA ALA A 105 -11.68 -9.97 -7.71
C ALA A 105 -10.89 -10.39 -6.47
N TYR A 106 -11.57 -10.66 -5.38
CA TYR A 106 -11.00 -11.34 -4.22
C TYR A 106 -12.04 -12.17 -3.49
N THR A 107 -11.60 -13.25 -2.89
CA THR A 107 -12.36 -14.10 -1.98
C THR A 107 -11.78 -14.01 -0.58
N SER A 108 -12.65 -13.68 0.38
CA SER A 108 -12.34 -13.75 1.80
C SER A 108 -13.16 -14.85 2.48
N ILE A 109 -13.09 -14.92 3.80
CA ILE A 109 -13.82 -15.94 4.56
C ILE A 109 -15.34 -15.74 4.48
N ALA A 110 -15.82 -14.49 4.57
CA ALA A 110 -17.24 -14.18 4.62
C ALA A 110 -17.76 -13.38 3.43
N GLU A 111 -16.91 -13.08 2.45
CA GLU A 111 -17.27 -12.26 1.29
C GLU A 111 -16.47 -12.60 0.06
N THR A 112 -17.05 -12.32 -1.11
CA THR A 112 -16.37 -12.36 -2.41
C THR A 112 -16.77 -11.12 -3.20
N VAL A 113 -15.81 -10.40 -3.78
CA VAL A 113 -16.08 -9.14 -4.48
C VAL A 113 -15.40 -9.16 -5.84
N TYR A 114 -16.13 -8.73 -6.85
CA TYR A 114 -15.65 -8.59 -8.23
C TYR A 114 -15.74 -7.14 -8.67
N ASN A 115 -14.79 -6.68 -9.46
CA ASN A 115 -14.79 -5.28 -9.91
C ASN A 115 -14.31 -5.10 -11.34
N ILE A 116 -14.91 -4.11 -11.99
CA ILE A 116 -14.44 -3.49 -13.22
C ILE A 116 -14.24 -2.02 -12.88
N SER A 117 -13.00 -1.62 -12.73
CA SER A 117 -12.62 -0.30 -12.25
C SER A 117 -12.18 0.62 -13.38
N ASN A 118 -12.24 1.92 -13.13
CA ASN A 118 -11.71 2.93 -14.02
C ASN A 118 -12.25 2.81 -15.47
N VAL A 119 -13.53 2.46 -15.59
CA VAL A 119 -14.22 2.20 -16.85
C VAL A 119 -14.48 3.50 -17.60
N PRO A 120 -14.20 3.62 -18.93
CA PRO A 120 -14.64 4.75 -19.73
C PRO A 120 -16.18 4.82 -19.77
N SER A 121 -16.79 5.81 -19.12
CA SER A 121 -18.24 5.88 -18.89
C SER A 121 -19.01 6.77 -19.88
N SER A 122 -18.31 7.45 -20.79
CA SER A 122 -18.95 8.33 -21.78
C SER A 122 -19.77 7.58 -22.85
N ASP A 123 -19.46 6.30 -23.11
CA ASP A 123 -20.21 5.42 -24.01
C ASP A 123 -21.17 4.54 -23.21
N LYS A 124 -22.49 4.73 -23.43
CA LYS A 124 -23.52 3.94 -22.77
C LYS A 124 -23.44 2.44 -23.07
N ASN A 125 -22.92 2.05 -24.24
CA ASN A 125 -22.74 0.63 -24.57
C ASN A 125 -21.68 -0.02 -23.67
N VAL A 126 -20.63 0.75 -23.28
CA VAL A 126 -19.61 0.27 -22.33
C VAL A 126 -20.23 0.08 -20.94
N VAL A 127 -21.06 1.04 -20.50
CA VAL A 127 -21.79 0.94 -19.22
C VAL A 127 -22.71 -0.28 -19.22
N ASP A 128 -23.49 -0.48 -20.29
CA ASP A 128 -24.39 -1.61 -20.44
C ASP A 128 -23.66 -2.96 -20.42
N SER A 129 -22.51 -3.04 -21.10
CA SER A 129 -21.68 -4.25 -21.11
C SER A 129 -21.07 -4.55 -19.74
N CYS A 130 -20.65 -3.53 -18.98
CA CYS A 130 -20.19 -3.74 -17.61
C CYS A 130 -21.32 -4.28 -16.72
N LEU A 131 -22.53 -3.72 -16.81
CA LEU A 131 -23.69 -4.25 -16.08
C LEU A 131 -24.04 -5.68 -16.50
N LEU A 132 -23.88 -6.02 -17.78
CA LEU A 132 -24.08 -7.37 -18.27
C LEU A 132 -23.04 -8.35 -17.72
N ILE A 133 -21.77 -7.94 -17.59
CA ILE A 133 -20.73 -8.73 -16.93
C ILE A 133 -21.11 -8.96 -15.45
N LEU A 134 -21.55 -7.92 -14.73
CA LEU A 134 -21.99 -8.11 -13.34
C LEU A 134 -23.19 -9.06 -13.25
N HIS A 135 -24.11 -9.01 -14.22
CA HIS A 135 -25.25 -9.93 -14.29
C HIS A 135 -24.77 -11.36 -14.48
N ASP A 136 -23.84 -11.58 -15.42
CA ASP A 136 -23.29 -12.91 -15.68
C ASP A 136 -22.51 -13.48 -14.48
N TRP A 137 -21.82 -12.64 -13.74
CA TRP A 137 -21.20 -13.07 -12.48
C TRP A 137 -22.23 -13.45 -11.44
N ALA A 138 -23.39 -12.76 -11.41
CA ALA A 138 -24.46 -13.04 -10.47
C ALA A 138 -25.19 -14.36 -10.76
N ASP A 139 -25.48 -14.70 -12.03
CA ASP A 139 -26.36 -15.82 -12.40
C ASP A 139 -26.06 -16.44 -13.78
N GLY A 140 -24.92 -16.14 -14.40
CA GLY A 140 -24.61 -16.56 -15.79
C GLY A 140 -23.30 -17.34 -15.97
N LEU A 141 -22.73 -17.96 -14.93
CA LEU A 141 -21.48 -18.73 -15.08
C LEU A 141 -21.73 -20.06 -15.80
N LEU A 142 -20.89 -20.39 -16.80
CA LEU A 142 -20.98 -21.63 -17.55
C LEU A 142 -20.37 -22.82 -16.79
N LEU A 143 -19.29 -22.60 -16.06
CA LEU A 143 -18.57 -23.63 -15.29
C LEU A 143 -18.26 -24.88 -16.11
N GLU A 144 -17.67 -24.67 -17.30
CA GLU A 144 -17.37 -25.75 -18.24
C GLU A 144 -16.25 -26.64 -17.69
N PRO A 145 -16.39 -27.98 -17.81
CA PRO A 145 -15.42 -28.94 -17.27
C PRO A 145 -13.99 -28.70 -17.75
N GLU A 146 -13.81 -28.39 -19.03
CA GLU A 146 -12.48 -28.13 -19.61
C GLU A 146 -11.80 -26.92 -18.99
N GLU A 147 -12.54 -25.82 -18.73
CA GLU A 147 -12.01 -24.61 -18.10
C GLU A 147 -11.74 -24.85 -16.61
N ILE A 148 -12.60 -25.61 -15.92
CA ILE A 148 -12.35 -26.02 -14.53
C ILE A 148 -11.03 -26.80 -14.45
N ASP A 149 -10.80 -27.77 -15.32
CA ASP A 149 -9.60 -28.61 -15.26
C ASP A 149 -8.31 -27.81 -15.55
N LYS A 150 -8.37 -26.84 -16.45
CA LYS A 150 -7.25 -25.89 -16.68
C LYS A 150 -6.96 -25.05 -15.44
N GLU A 151 -8.00 -24.54 -14.79
CA GLU A 151 -7.87 -23.63 -13.65
C GLU A 151 -7.30 -24.28 -12.39
N ARG A 152 -7.45 -25.64 -12.22
CA ARG A 152 -6.81 -26.39 -11.12
C ARG A 152 -5.30 -26.09 -11.04
N GLY A 153 -4.63 -26.09 -12.19
CA GLY A 153 -3.20 -25.80 -12.27
C GLY A 153 -2.85 -24.37 -11.85
N VAL A 154 -3.70 -23.40 -12.22
CA VAL A 154 -3.51 -21.98 -11.87
C VAL A 154 -3.66 -21.77 -10.37
N ILE A 155 -4.68 -22.36 -9.73
CA ILE A 155 -4.87 -22.32 -8.28
C ILE A 155 -3.68 -22.95 -7.55
N HIS A 156 -3.13 -24.08 -8.06
CA HIS A 156 -1.93 -24.69 -7.50
C HIS A 156 -0.72 -23.74 -7.51
N GLU A 157 -0.52 -23.01 -8.60
CA GLU A 157 0.58 -22.06 -8.69
C GLU A 157 0.37 -20.85 -7.79
N GLU A 158 -0.86 -20.38 -7.62
CA GLU A 158 -1.17 -19.35 -6.66
C GLU A 158 -0.88 -19.80 -5.22
N TRP A 159 -1.34 -20.99 -4.84
CA TRP A 159 -1.01 -21.59 -3.54
C TRP A 159 0.51 -21.66 -3.33
N ARG A 160 1.25 -22.15 -4.33
CA ARG A 160 2.72 -22.23 -4.28
C ARG A 160 3.37 -20.88 -4.08
N MET A 161 2.97 -19.87 -4.83
CA MET A 161 3.48 -18.51 -4.71
C MET A 161 3.20 -17.87 -3.35
N ARG A 162 2.01 -18.12 -2.80
CA ARG A 162 1.59 -17.54 -1.52
C ARG A 162 2.09 -18.32 -0.30
N THR A 163 2.62 -19.52 -0.48
CA THR A 163 3.12 -20.34 0.62
C THR A 163 4.46 -19.81 1.11
N SER A 164 4.43 -19.26 2.33
CA SER A 164 5.59 -18.78 3.10
C SER A 164 5.69 -19.51 4.42
N ALA A 165 6.79 -19.34 5.15
CA ALA A 165 6.95 -19.90 6.49
C ALA A 165 5.81 -19.45 7.41
N SER A 166 5.48 -18.16 7.41
CA SER A 166 4.37 -17.61 8.22
C SER A 166 3.02 -18.21 7.84
N SER A 167 2.72 -18.35 6.53
CA SER A 167 1.44 -18.92 6.09
C SER A 167 1.34 -20.40 6.45
N ARG A 168 2.42 -21.18 6.30
CA ARG A 168 2.44 -22.60 6.72
C ARG A 168 2.16 -22.76 8.22
N MET A 169 2.82 -21.93 9.06
CA MET A 169 2.58 -21.97 10.51
C MET A 169 1.17 -21.51 10.86
N PHE A 170 0.69 -20.46 10.22
CA PHE A 170 -0.64 -19.93 10.46
C PHE A 170 -1.72 -20.96 10.11
N GLU A 171 -1.71 -21.50 8.89
CA GLU A 171 -2.73 -22.46 8.44
C GLU A 171 -2.77 -23.72 9.32
N ARG A 172 -1.63 -24.31 9.69
CA ARG A 172 -1.62 -25.52 10.54
C ARG A 172 -2.07 -25.28 11.98
N ASN A 173 -2.01 -24.01 12.46
CA ASN A 173 -2.42 -23.64 13.81
C ASN A 173 -3.85 -23.05 13.88
N LEU A 174 -4.49 -22.78 12.75
CA LEU A 174 -5.87 -22.24 12.72
C LEU A 174 -6.86 -23.05 13.59
N PRO A 175 -6.89 -24.40 13.58
CA PRO A 175 -7.80 -25.17 14.44
C PRO A 175 -7.55 -24.94 15.93
N THR A 176 -6.32 -24.62 16.34
CA THR A 176 -5.98 -24.29 17.73
C THR A 176 -6.37 -22.85 18.07
N ILE A 177 -6.23 -21.93 17.12
CA ILE A 177 -6.57 -20.50 17.29
C ILE A 177 -8.10 -20.33 17.36
N TYR A 178 -8.85 -21.11 16.59
CA TYR A 178 -10.31 -21.05 16.50
C TYR A 178 -10.94 -22.40 16.88
N PRO A 179 -10.77 -22.88 18.12
CA PRO A 179 -11.30 -24.19 18.52
C PRO A 179 -12.83 -24.21 18.44
N GLY A 180 -13.37 -25.21 17.77
CA GLY A 180 -14.80 -25.41 17.64
C GLY A 180 -15.52 -24.46 16.66
N SER A 181 -14.77 -23.68 15.87
CA SER A 181 -15.32 -22.78 14.85
C SER A 181 -14.84 -23.17 13.45
N LYS A 182 -15.68 -22.93 12.45
CA LYS A 182 -15.31 -23.11 11.04
C LYS A 182 -14.17 -22.16 10.61
N TYR A 183 -13.96 -21.04 11.28
CA TYR A 183 -12.81 -20.17 11.04
C TYR A 183 -11.47 -20.92 11.13
N GLY A 184 -11.39 -21.97 11.95
CA GLY A 184 -10.22 -22.82 12.09
C GLY A 184 -9.93 -23.74 10.90
N VAL A 185 -10.87 -23.89 9.95
CA VAL A 185 -10.76 -24.88 8.87
C VAL A 185 -11.26 -24.39 7.50
N ARG A 186 -11.62 -23.11 7.36
CA ARG A 186 -12.18 -22.53 6.11
C ARG A 186 -11.32 -21.41 5.57
N TYR A 187 -9.99 -21.60 5.58
CA TYR A 187 -9.11 -20.62 4.95
C TYR A 187 -9.33 -20.60 3.42
N PRO A 188 -9.44 -19.43 2.76
CA PRO A 188 -9.97 -19.31 1.39
C PRO A 188 -9.24 -20.12 0.33
N ILE A 189 -7.91 -20.25 0.41
CA ILE A 189 -7.13 -21.06 -0.57
C ILE A 189 -7.53 -22.53 -0.55
N GLY A 190 -8.11 -23.02 0.55
CA GLY A 190 -8.62 -24.35 0.72
C GLY A 190 -7.58 -25.45 0.82
N LEU A 191 -7.95 -26.63 0.38
CA LEU A 191 -7.08 -27.81 0.38
C LEU A 191 -6.76 -28.24 -1.05
N MET A 192 -5.48 -28.37 -1.37
CA MET A 192 -5.05 -28.82 -2.70
C MET A 192 -5.59 -30.22 -3.04
N SER A 193 -5.76 -31.09 -2.06
CA SER A 193 -6.42 -32.39 -2.25
C SER A 193 -7.89 -32.30 -2.69
N VAL A 194 -8.59 -31.24 -2.29
CA VAL A 194 -9.94 -30.93 -2.77
C VAL A 194 -9.86 -30.34 -4.16
N ILE A 195 -9.00 -29.33 -4.36
CA ILE A 195 -8.81 -28.65 -5.66
C ILE A 195 -8.51 -29.64 -6.78
N ASP A 196 -7.66 -30.64 -6.51
CA ASP A 196 -7.29 -31.66 -7.51
C ASP A 196 -8.42 -32.62 -7.85
N ASN A 197 -9.33 -32.90 -6.90
CA ASN A 197 -10.21 -34.06 -7.00
C ASN A 197 -11.70 -33.71 -6.92
N PHE A 198 -12.10 -32.45 -6.69
CA PHE A 198 -13.52 -32.14 -6.59
C PHE A 198 -14.24 -32.44 -7.89
N LYS A 199 -15.48 -32.91 -7.79
CA LYS A 199 -16.37 -33.12 -8.93
C LYS A 199 -16.99 -31.81 -9.38
N TYR A 200 -17.14 -31.60 -10.65
CA TYR A 200 -17.69 -30.34 -11.21
C TYR A 200 -19.02 -29.92 -10.55
N GLN A 201 -19.84 -30.93 -10.17
CA GLN A 201 -21.11 -30.66 -9.48
C GLN A 201 -20.93 -29.99 -8.12
N GLU A 202 -19.84 -30.25 -7.40
CA GLU A 202 -19.57 -29.58 -6.11
C GLU A 202 -19.41 -28.06 -6.26
N LEU A 203 -18.73 -27.63 -7.31
CA LEU A 203 -18.59 -26.22 -7.64
C LEU A 203 -19.93 -25.59 -8.02
N ARG A 204 -20.71 -26.30 -8.88
CA ARG A 204 -22.08 -25.88 -9.24
C ARG A 204 -22.98 -25.80 -8.03
N ASN A 205 -22.92 -26.76 -7.12
CA ASN A 205 -23.70 -26.77 -5.87
C ASN A 205 -23.40 -25.56 -5.00
N TYR A 206 -22.11 -25.16 -4.91
CA TYR A 206 -21.74 -23.94 -4.19
C TYR A 206 -22.31 -22.69 -4.87
N TYR A 207 -22.16 -22.56 -6.18
CA TYR A 207 -22.66 -21.44 -6.95
C TYR A 207 -24.18 -21.28 -6.84
N GLU A 208 -24.93 -22.32 -7.17
CA GLU A 208 -26.40 -22.33 -7.13
C GLU A 208 -26.97 -22.09 -5.72
N LYS A 209 -26.30 -22.56 -4.68
CA LYS A 209 -26.73 -22.38 -3.29
C LYS A 209 -26.50 -20.96 -2.78
N TRP A 210 -25.38 -20.34 -3.12
CA TRP A 210 -24.92 -19.14 -2.46
C TRP A 210 -24.94 -17.87 -3.32
N TYR A 211 -24.74 -17.96 -4.64
CA TYR A 211 -24.83 -16.81 -5.56
C TYR A 211 -26.28 -16.57 -5.92
N ARG A 212 -26.93 -15.78 -5.09
CA ARG A 212 -28.33 -15.47 -5.21
C ARG A 212 -28.63 -14.02 -4.83
N PRO A 213 -29.72 -13.42 -5.34
CA PRO A 213 -29.95 -11.97 -5.22
C PRO A 213 -29.90 -11.39 -3.82
N ASP A 214 -30.41 -12.11 -2.80
CA ASP A 214 -30.45 -11.62 -1.41
C ASP A 214 -29.05 -11.54 -0.74
N ASN A 215 -28.02 -12.19 -1.31
CA ASN A 215 -26.65 -12.12 -0.89
C ASN A 215 -25.83 -11.12 -1.72
N GLN A 216 -26.39 -10.49 -2.74
CA GLN A 216 -25.69 -9.72 -3.75
C GLN A 216 -25.95 -8.22 -3.61
N GLY A 217 -24.86 -7.44 -3.72
CA GLY A 217 -24.92 -5.99 -3.79
C GLY A 217 -24.18 -5.46 -5.01
N ILE A 218 -24.89 -4.67 -5.82
CA ILE A 218 -24.34 -3.97 -6.98
C ILE A 218 -23.95 -2.56 -6.58
N ILE A 219 -22.74 -2.14 -6.91
CA ILE A 219 -22.26 -0.80 -6.60
C ILE A 219 -21.72 -0.17 -7.89
N VAL A 220 -22.31 0.95 -8.29
CA VAL A 220 -21.89 1.73 -9.46
C VAL A 220 -21.64 3.17 -9.03
N VAL A 221 -20.43 3.63 -9.18
CA VAL A 221 -20.02 4.99 -8.83
C VAL A 221 -19.22 5.59 -9.98
N GLY A 222 -19.58 6.77 -10.43
CA GLY A 222 -18.78 7.45 -11.46
C GLY A 222 -19.53 8.54 -12.19
N ASP A 223 -18.94 8.98 -13.27
CA ASP A 223 -19.53 9.96 -14.17
C ASP A 223 -20.56 9.27 -15.07
N ILE A 224 -21.72 9.00 -14.49
CA ILE A 224 -22.82 8.23 -15.07
C ILE A 224 -24.17 8.90 -14.80
N ASP A 225 -25.16 8.56 -15.61
CA ASP A 225 -26.57 8.89 -15.36
C ASP A 225 -27.18 7.86 -14.39
N VAL A 226 -27.45 8.31 -13.17
CA VAL A 226 -27.96 7.48 -12.07
C VAL A 226 -29.31 6.83 -12.45
N ASN A 227 -30.22 7.57 -13.09
CA ASN A 227 -31.54 7.03 -13.44
C ASN A 227 -31.44 6.00 -14.56
N TYR A 228 -30.55 6.23 -15.54
CA TYR A 228 -30.28 5.26 -16.60
C TYR A 228 -29.72 3.95 -16.03
N VAL A 229 -28.70 4.03 -15.18
CA VAL A 229 -28.07 2.86 -14.56
C VAL A 229 -29.07 2.12 -13.67
N GLU A 230 -29.89 2.84 -12.89
CA GLU A 230 -30.93 2.21 -12.06
C GLU A 230 -31.94 1.43 -12.90
N GLN A 231 -32.44 2.02 -14.01
CA GLN A 231 -33.35 1.35 -14.89
C GLN A 231 -32.75 0.09 -15.49
N LYS A 232 -31.49 0.15 -15.94
CA LYS A 232 -30.76 -1.02 -16.47
C LYS A 232 -30.59 -2.12 -15.41
N ILE A 233 -30.27 -1.76 -14.16
CA ILE A 233 -30.18 -2.75 -13.07
C ILE A 233 -31.57 -3.41 -12.87
N LYS A 234 -32.65 -2.65 -12.85
CA LYS A 234 -34.00 -3.19 -12.72
C LYS A 234 -34.37 -4.13 -13.87
N ASP A 235 -34.05 -3.73 -15.09
CA ASP A 235 -34.36 -4.52 -16.30
C ASP A 235 -33.57 -5.83 -16.37
N MET A 236 -32.32 -5.81 -16.00
CA MET A 236 -31.39 -6.95 -16.15
C MET A 236 -31.47 -7.92 -14.96
N PHE A 237 -31.48 -7.41 -13.72
CA PHE A 237 -31.31 -8.23 -12.53
C PHE A 237 -32.62 -8.69 -11.86
N SER A 238 -33.77 -8.09 -12.20
CA SER A 238 -35.05 -8.49 -11.62
C SER A 238 -35.50 -9.88 -12.04
N SER A 239 -35.00 -10.39 -13.17
CA SER A 239 -35.30 -11.72 -13.67
C SER A 239 -34.59 -12.85 -12.94
N ILE A 240 -33.51 -12.55 -12.22
CA ILE A 240 -32.74 -13.54 -11.45
C ILE A 240 -33.65 -14.10 -10.36
N LYS A 241 -33.77 -15.42 -10.35
CA LYS A 241 -34.70 -16.11 -9.45
C LYS A 241 -34.05 -16.42 -8.10
N MET A 242 -34.82 -16.26 -7.05
CA MET A 242 -34.48 -16.81 -5.74
C MET A 242 -34.78 -18.32 -5.69
N PRO A 243 -33.93 -19.13 -5.04
CA PRO A 243 -34.28 -20.53 -4.71
C PRO A 243 -35.57 -20.59 -3.86
N GLU A 244 -36.36 -21.64 -4.04
CA GLU A 244 -37.61 -21.80 -3.28
C GLU A 244 -37.41 -21.88 -1.76
N ASN A 245 -36.30 -22.52 -1.32
CA ASN A 245 -35.94 -22.66 0.08
C ASN A 245 -34.47 -22.23 0.26
N PRO A 246 -34.19 -20.93 0.27
CA PRO A 246 -32.79 -20.45 0.34
C PRO A 246 -32.14 -20.83 1.67
N ALA A 247 -30.97 -21.42 1.61
CA ALA A 247 -30.19 -21.75 2.80
C ALA A 247 -29.83 -20.45 3.57
N PRO A 248 -30.01 -20.37 4.89
CA PRO A 248 -29.66 -19.19 5.65
C PRO A 248 -28.13 -18.95 5.64
N VAL A 249 -27.74 -17.71 5.49
CA VAL A 249 -26.36 -17.29 5.77
C VAL A 249 -26.26 -17.09 7.26
N VAL A 250 -25.60 -18.03 7.94
CA VAL A 250 -25.45 -18.01 9.39
C VAL A 250 -24.10 -17.44 9.74
N ALA A 251 -24.08 -16.45 10.65
CA ALA A 251 -22.83 -15.93 11.21
C ALA A 251 -22.13 -17.01 12.04
N GLU A 252 -20.90 -17.34 11.68
CA GLU A 252 -20.11 -18.33 12.37
C GLU A 252 -19.58 -17.77 13.68
N ALA A 253 -19.83 -18.44 14.79
CA ALA A 253 -19.38 -17.97 16.09
C ALA A 253 -17.89 -18.29 16.34
N VAL A 254 -17.23 -17.41 17.07
CA VAL A 254 -15.93 -17.65 17.71
C VAL A 254 -16.15 -17.83 19.20
N PRO A 255 -16.02 -19.05 19.76
CA PRO A 255 -16.27 -19.27 21.19
C PRO A 255 -15.31 -18.48 22.08
N ASP A 256 -15.81 -18.11 23.26
CA ASP A 256 -14.96 -17.61 24.34
C ASP A 256 -14.10 -18.75 24.91
N ASN A 257 -12.94 -18.40 25.45
CA ASN A 257 -12.08 -19.34 26.16
C ASN A 257 -11.85 -18.86 27.59
N ALA A 258 -12.04 -19.77 28.58
CA ALA A 258 -11.76 -19.50 29.99
C ALA A 258 -10.24 -19.49 30.26
N GLU A 259 -9.54 -20.46 29.66
CA GLU A 259 -8.08 -20.59 29.74
C GLU A 259 -7.39 -19.99 28.50
N PRO A 260 -6.18 -19.42 28.65
CA PRO A 260 -5.47 -18.83 27.51
C PRO A 260 -5.08 -19.89 26.48
N ILE A 261 -5.30 -19.55 25.23
CA ILE A 261 -4.80 -20.31 24.07
C ILE A 261 -3.43 -19.76 23.71
N VAL A 262 -2.41 -20.61 23.71
CA VAL A 262 -1.05 -20.21 23.34
C VAL A 262 -0.51 -21.13 22.26
N VAL A 263 -0.15 -20.54 21.12
CA VAL A 263 0.50 -21.18 19.99
C VAL A 263 1.95 -20.75 19.97
N VAL A 264 2.87 -21.72 20.02
CA VAL A 264 4.31 -21.52 19.78
C VAL A 264 4.72 -22.43 18.65
N ASP A 265 5.16 -21.85 17.55
CA ASP A 265 5.53 -22.62 16.36
C ASP A 265 6.82 -22.06 15.74
N LYS A 266 7.43 -22.83 14.85
CA LYS A 266 8.70 -22.51 14.23
C LYS A 266 8.81 -23.08 12.81
N ASP A 267 9.55 -22.38 11.97
CA ASP A 267 9.85 -22.80 10.60
C ASP A 267 11.26 -22.32 10.22
N LYS A 268 11.98 -23.12 9.43
CA LYS A 268 13.37 -22.86 9.03
C LYS A 268 13.51 -21.61 8.15
N GLU A 269 12.46 -21.29 7.43
CA GLU A 269 12.42 -20.15 6.51
C GLU A 269 11.76 -18.91 7.13
N GLN A 270 11.33 -18.99 8.40
CA GLN A 270 10.74 -17.83 9.08
C GLN A 270 11.80 -16.74 9.27
N THR A 271 11.55 -15.57 8.70
CA THR A 271 12.46 -14.43 8.74
C THR A 271 12.19 -13.47 9.89
N ILE A 272 10.98 -13.48 10.46
CA ILE A 272 10.57 -12.56 11.53
C ILE A 272 10.07 -13.38 12.71
N ASN A 273 10.79 -13.31 13.86
CA ASN A 273 10.23 -13.81 15.12
C ASN A 273 9.26 -12.76 15.65
N PHE A 274 8.05 -13.15 16.01
CA PHE A 274 7.06 -12.22 16.54
C PHE A 274 6.14 -12.91 17.54
N VAL A 275 5.47 -12.08 18.33
CA VAL A 275 4.40 -12.51 19.20
C VAL A 275 3.23 -11.55 19.09
N GLU A 276 2.04 -12.11 19.00
CA GLU A 276 0.76 -11.41 19.01
C GLU A 276 -0.08 -11.94 20.16
N MET A 277 -0.49 -11.07 21.07
CA MET A 277 -1.42 -11.39 22.13
C MET A 277 -2.76 -10.72 21.85
N PHE A 278 -3.79 -11.51 21.67
CA PHE A 278 -5.16 -11.05 21.47
C PHE A 278 -5.96 -11.19 22.76
N ILE A 279 -6.78 -10.20 23.04
CA ILE A 279 -7.82 -10.26 24.07
C ILE A 279 -9.15 -10.12 23.32
N LYS A 280 -9.87 -11.25 23.16
CA LYS A 280 -11.12 -11.25 22.42
C LYS A 280 -12.22 -10.49 23.14
N THR A 281 -13.04 -9.79 22.37
CA THR A 281 -14.22 -9.04 22.84
C THR A 281 -15.34 -9.16 21.81
N ASP A 282 -16.56 -8.89 22.23
CA ASP A 282 -17.68 -8.88 21.29
C ASP A 282 -17.64 -7.63 20.40
N PRO A 283 -18.02 -7.75 19.13
CA PRO A 283 -18.10 -6.60 18.22
C PRO A 283 -19.19 -5.62 18.66
N ILE A 284 -19.10 -4.40 18.16
CA ILE A 284 -20.14 -3.40 18.38
C ILE A 284 -21.42 -3.90 17.69
N PRO A 285 -22.58 -3.95 18.40
CA PRO A 285 -23.82 -4.36 17.81
C PRO A 285 -24.22 -3.50 16.61
N ASP A 286 -24.77 -4.15 15.57
CA ASP A 286 -25.16 -3.49 14.32
C ASP A 286 -26.16 -2.34 14.52
N GLU A 287 -27.03 -2.44 15.55
CA GLU A 287 -28.02 -1.40 15.88
C GLU A 287 -27.35 -0.09 16.31
N ILE A 288 -26.14 -0.16 16.88
CA ILE A 288 -25.39 1.01 17.32
C ILE A 288 -24.71 1.69 16.12
N LYS A 289 -24.30 0.93 15.09
CA LYS A 289 -23.63 1.46 13.90
C LYS A 289 -24.45 2.50 13.15
N SER A 290 -25.77 2.47 13.27
CA SER A 290 -26.67 3.42 12.61
C SER A 290 -26.84 4.75 13.35
N ASN A 291 -26.22 4.93 14.54
CA ASN A 291 -26.46 6.12 15.35
C ASN A 291 -25.17 6.90 15.66
N MET A 292 -25.28 8.21 15.92
CA MET A 292 -24.15 9.12 16.13
C MET A 292 -23.19 8.65 17.21
N GLN A 293 -23.64 7.86 18.17
CA GLN A 293 -22.81 7.29 19.22
C GLN A 293 -21.69 6.42 18.64
N TYR A 294 -21.93 5.72 17.53
CA TYR A 294 -20.91 4.92 16.86
C TYR A 294 -19.70 5.73 16.44
N LEU A 295 -19.91 6.91 15.84
CA LEU A 295 -18.81 7.79 15.42
C LEU A 295 -17.92 8.24 16.60
N PHE A 296 -18.57 8.45 17.76
CA PHE A 296 -17.81 8.85 18.95
C PHE A 296 -17.05 7.68 19.58
N ILE A 297 -17.65 6.50 19.62
CA ILE A 297 -16.97 5.29 20.08
C ILE A 297 -15.75 5.01 19.20
N ASP A 298 -15.93 5.09 17.88
CA ASP A 298 -14.82 4.88 16.94
C ASP A 298 -13.71 5.91 17.09
N TYR A 299 -14.06 7.20 17.26
CA TYR A 299 -13.07 8.24 17.54
C TYR A 299 -12.31 7.98 18.86
N VAL A 300 -13.00 7.67 19.95
CA VAL A 300 -12.40 7.41 21.27
C VAL A 300 -11.48 6.19 21.20
N LYS A 301 -11.92 5.12 20.52
CA LYS A 301 -11.13 3.92 20.26
C LYS A 301 -9.83 4.26 19.51
N ASN A 302 -9.94 4.97 18.40
CA ASN A 302 -8.79 5.34 17.58
C ASN A 302 -7.83 6.31 18.30
N ALA A 303 -8.35 7.22 19.15
CA ALA A 303 -7.54 8.12 19.98
C ALA A 303 -6.74 7.35 21.02
N ALA A 304 -7.36 6.39 21.69
CA ALA A 304 -6.70 5.53 22.68
C ALA A 304 -5.56 4.73 22.04
N ILE A 305 -5.84 4.03 20.96
CA ILE A 305 -4.85 3.20 20.24
C ILE A 305 -3.72 4.07 19.67
N GLY A 306 -4.07 5.15 18.98
CA GLY A 306 -3.10 6.05 18.35
C GLY A 306 -2.13 6.67 19.34
N THR A 307 -2.61 7.06 20.52
CA THR A 307 -1.75 7.63 21.55
C THR A 307 -0.84 6.58 22.19
N VAL A 308 -1.35 5.38 22.48
CA VAL A 308 -0.52 4.27 22.98
C VAL A 308 0.57 3.90 21.95
N ASN A 309 0.23 3.83 20.69
CA ASN A 309 1.19 3.54 19.62
C ASN A 309 2.26 4.64 19.48
N THR A 310 1.91 5.90 19.72
CA THR A 310 2.88 7.00 19.76
C THR A 310 3.89 6.80 20.89
N ARG A 311 3.45 6.38 22.09
CA ARG A 311 4.35 6.03 23.20
C ARG A 311 5.24 4.84 22.86
N LEU A 312 4.69 3.79 22.25
CA LEU A 312 5.47 2.61 21.84
C LEU A 312 6.54 2.97 20.81
N ALA A 313 6.24 3.85 19.87
CA ALA A 313 7.20 4.36 18.89
C ALA A 313 8.28 5.25 19.56
N GLU A 314 7.94 6.04 20.57
CA GLU A 314 8.91 6.82 21.35
C GLU A 314 9.84 5.90 22.13
N LEU A 315 9.31 4.87 22.82
CA LEU A 315 10.11 3.89 23.55
C LEU A 315 11.06 3.11 22.61
N GLN A 316 10.63 2.84 21.39
CA GLN A 316 11.46 2.18 20.39
C GLN A 316 12.73 2.97 20.06
N GLN A 317 12.73 4.29 20.21
CA GLN A 317 13.92 5.13 20.01
C GLN A 317 14.98 4.94 21.09
N ASP A 318 14.66 4.30 22.23
CA ASP A 318 15.65 3.95 23.23
C ASP A 318 16.42 2.69 22.83
N PRO A 319 17.76 2.73 22.76
CA PRO A 319 18.56 1.55 22.46
C PRO A 319 18.34 0.37 23.43
N ALA A 320 17.90 0.63 24.68
CA ALA A 320 17.57 -0.38 25.66
C ALA A 320 16.22 -1.08 25.38
N CYS A 321 15.37 -0.53 24.51
CA CYS A 321 14.08 -1.13 24.16
C CYS A 321 14.28 -2.55 23.58
N PRO A 322 13.56 -3.58 24.06
CA PRO A 322 13.77 -4.96 23.60
C PRO A 322 13.10 -5.29 22.28
N TYR A 323 12.28 -4.42 21.71
CA TYR A 323 11.60 -4.67 20.43
C TYR A 323 12.07 -3.71 19.32
N VAL A 324 11.99 -4.16 18.07
CA VAL A 324 12.13 -3.33 16.87
C VAL A 324 10.80 -2.83 16.35
N SER A 325 9.69 -3.48 16.74
CA SER A 325 8.33 -3.04 16.49
C SER A 325 7.44 -3.46 17.65
N GLY A 326 6.65 -2.52 18.16
CA GLY A 326 5.64 -2.75 19.17
C GLY A 326 4.38 -1.97 18.81
N GLN A 327 3.22 -2.64 18.83
CA GLN A 327 1.95 -2.05 18.44
C GLN A 327 0.80 -2.55 19.30
N MET A 328 -0.23 -1.72 19.43
CA MET A 328 -1.54 -2.05 19.93
C MET A 328 -2.57 -1.86 18.81
N GLU A 329 -3.51 -2.79 18.69
CA GLU A 329 -4.56 -2.77 17.68
C GLU A 329 -5.92 -3.05 18.32
N TYR A 330 -7.00 -2.67 17.66
CA TYR A 330 -8.36 -3.06 18.02
C TYR A 330 -9.20 -3.19 16.75
N ASP A 331 -9.40 -4.43 16.33
CA ASP A 331 -10.09 -4.80 15.10
C ASP A 331 -10.75 -6.17 15.26
N ASN A 332 -11.25 -6.74 14.18
CA ASN A 332 -11.72 -8.13 14.18
C ASN A 332 -10.64 -9.08 14.70
N PHE A 333 -11.05 -10.13 15.39
CA PHE A 333 -10.12 -11.18 15.83
C PHE A 333 -9.56 -11.90 14.60
N ILE A 334 -8.40 -11.44 14.14
CA ILE A 334 -7.69 -11.83 12.91
C ILE A 334 -8.58 -11.58 11.68
N PHE A 335 -9.46 -12.51 11.30
CA PHE A 335 -10.37 -12.37 10.17
C PHE A 335 -11.83 -12.72 10.50
N ALA A 336 -12.15 -12.93 11.76
CA ALA A 336 -13.49 -13.32 12.19
C ALA A 336 -14.37 -12.09 12.46
N LYS A 337 -15.25 -11.74 11.52
CA LYS A 337 -16.19 -10.60 11.66
C LYS A 337 -17.14 -10.70 12.84
N THR A 338 -17.29 -11.88 13.44
CA THR A 338 -18.18 -12.15 14.59
C THR A 338 -17.50 -12.01 15.94
N LYS A 339 -16.20 -11.65 15.95
CA LYS A 339 -15.43 -11.42 17.18
C LYS A 339 -14.39 -10.35 16.94
N ASP A 340 -14.33 -9.37 17.81
CA ASP A 340 -13.25 -8.38 17.84
C ASP A 340 -12.16 -8.81 18.80
N ALA A 341 -11.01 -8.15 18.73
CA ALA A 341 -9.94 -8.32 19.69
C ALA A 341 -9.10 -7.06 19.83
N ILE A 342 -8.52 -6.90 21.01
CA ILE A 342 -7.38 -6.02 21.24
C ILE A 342 -6.14 -6.86 20.94
N GLY A 343 -5.36 -6.45 19.97
CA GLY A 343 -4.08 -7.05 19.60
C GLY A 343 -2.91 -6.27 20.21
N ILE A 344 -1.92 -7.01 20.70
CA ILE A 344 -0.65 -6.49 21.23
C ILE A 344 0.44 -7.25 20.49
N VAL A 345 1.17 -6.55 19.64
CA VAL A 345 2.17 -7.13 18.74
C VAL A 345 3.56 -6.71 19.17
N ALA A 346 4.51 -7.64 19.22
CA ALA A 346 5.91 -7.35 19.46
C ALA A 346 6.83 -8.16 18.55
N VAL A 347 7.82 -7.49 17.98
CA VAL A 347 8.92 -8.07 17.22
C VAL A 347 10.22 -7.81 17.97
N PRO A 348 10.89 -8.84 18.52
CA PRO A 348 12.07 -8.68 19.34
C PRO A 348 13.27 -8.16 18.53
N LYS A 349 14.13 -7.38 19.20
CA LYS A 349 15.47 -7.09 18.72
C LYS A 349 16.34 -8.35 18.75
N GLU A 350 17.38 -8.34 17.94
CA GLU A 350 18.41 -9.39 18.02
C GLU A 350 18.96 -9.49 19.45
N GLY A 351 19.07 -10.71 19.94
CA GLY A 351 19.54 -11.00 21.30
C GLY A 351 18.51 -10.77 22.42
N LYS A 352 17.29 -10.38 22.07
CA LYS A 352 16.16 -10.23 22.99
C LYS A 352 15.16 -11.36 22.84
N THR A 353 14.48 -11.70 23.92
CA THR A 353 13.48 -12.77 23.93
C THR A 353 12.08 -12.28 23.54
N ILE A 354 11.24 -13.20 23.14
CA ILE A 354 9.82 -13.00 22.90
C ILE A 354 9.15 -12.46 24.17
N GLU A 355 9.48 -13.05 25.32
CA GLU A 355 8.93 -12.68 26.63
C GLU A 355 9.29 -11.24 27.02
N GLU A 356 10.57 -10.84 26.85
CA GLU A 356 11.03 -9.48 27.12
C GLU A 356 10.29 -8.45 26.25
N SER A 357 10.10 -8.79 24.97
CA SER A 357 9.50 -7.89 23.98
C SER A 357 7.99 -7.74 24.20
N LEU A 358 7.29 -8.85 24.40
CA LEU A 358 5.86 -8.83 24.76
C LEU A 358 5.63 -8.06 26.06
N ALA A 359 6.44 -8.35 27.08
CA ALA A 359 6.35 -7.67 28.38
C ALA A 359 6.52 -6.17 28.24
N ALA A 360 7.44 -5.69 27.42
CA ALA A 360 7.68 -4.25 27.23
C ALA A 360 6.49 -3.56 26.54
N VAL A 361 5.91 -4.14 25.49
CA VAL A 361 4.73 -3.58 24.83
C VAL A 361 3.51 -3.63 25.75
N TYR A 362 3.25 -4.78 26.37
CA TYR A 362 2.11 -4.95 27.27
C TYR A 362 2.20 -4.05 28.52
N ARG A 363 3.41 -3.83 29.04
CA ARG A 363 3.65 -2.88 30.14
C ARG A 363 3.17 -1.47 29.81
N GLU A 364 3.43 -0.99 28.59
CA GLU A 364 2.98 0.34 28.17
C GLU A 364 1.46 0.40 27.98
N VAL A 365 0.85 -0.66 27.47
CA VAL A 365 -0.61 -0.77 27.40
C VAL A 365 -1.22 -0.74 28.78
N LEU A 366 -0.68 -1.49 29.73
CA LEU A 366 -1.16 -1.46 31.14
C LEU A 366 -0.89 -0.13 31.84
N ARG A 367 0.24 0.54 31.54
CA ARG A 367 0.52 1.88 32.05
C ARG A 367 -0.54 2.87 31.58
N ALA A 368 -0.87 2.85 30.29
CA ALA A 368 -1.93 3.69 29.74
C ALA A 368 -3.30 3.32 30.30
N ALA A 369 -3.58 2.05 30.52
CA ALA A 369 -4.83 1.61 31.14
C ALA A 369 -4.94 2.05 32.61
N GLN A 370 -3.85 2.07 33.37
CA GLN A 370 -3.83 2.41 34.79
C GLN A 370 -3.82 3.92 35.05
N PHE A 371 -3.05 4.67 34.28
CA PHE A 371 -2.82 6.11 34.53
C PHE A 371 -3.46 7.02 33.48
N GLY A 372 -3.96 6.44 32.38
CA GLY A 372 -4.48 7.16 31.24
C GLY A 372 -3.40 7.78 30.34
N ILE A 373 -3.85 8.53 29.35
CA ILE A 373 -3.02 9.43 28.54
C ILE A 373 -3.06 10.82 29.14
N THR A 374 -1.98 11.59 28.92
CA THR A 374 -1.89 12.95 29.46
C THR A 374 -2.72 13.94 28.64
N PRO A 375 -3.16 15.07 29.22
CA PRO A 375 -3.84 16.13 28.47
C PRO A 375 -3.02 16.68 27.29
N THR A 376 -1.68 16.69 27.38
CA THR A 376 -0.79 17.18 26.32
C THR A 376 -0.68 16.20 25.16
N GLU A 377 -0.64 14.89 25.41
CA GLU A 377 -0.72 13.87 24.38
C GLU A 377 -2.06 13.93 23.64
N TYR A 378 -3.16 14.01 24.39
CA TYR A 378 -4.49 14.09 23.80
C TYR A 378 -4.67 15.37 22.98
N LYS A 379 -4.16 16.51 23.45
CA LYS A 379 -4.18 17.77 22.68
C LYS A 379 -3.50 17.61 21.33
N ARG A 380 -2.32 16.96 21.25
CA ARG A 380 -1.63 16.69 20.00
C ARG A 380 -2.45 15.78 19.10
N TYR A 381 -3.05 14.72 19.64
CA TYR A 381 -3.91 13.82 18.88
C TYR A 381 -5.11 14.58 18.26
N VAL A 382 -5.77 15.44 19.03
CA VAL A 382 -6.87 16.28 18.53
C VAL A 382 -6.39 17.21 17.42
N GLN A 383 -5.23 17.85 17.56
CA GLN A 383 -4.65 18.72 16.53
C GLN A 383 -4.40 17.95 15.23
N ASP A 384 -3.79 16.78 15.32
CA ASP A 384 -3.52 15.91 14.17
C ASP A 384 -4.81 15.42 13.50
N TYR A 385 -5.79 15.01 14.30
CA TYR A 385 -7.09 14.57 13.80
C TYR A 385 -7.81 15.68 13.03
N ILE A 386 -7.88 16.88 13.62
CA ILE A 386 -8.54 18.03 12.99
C ILE A 386 -7.82 18.46 11.71
N SER A 387 -6.49 18.48 11.70
CA SER A 387 -5.71 18.81 10.50
C SER A 387 -5.94 17.80 9.37
N LYS A 388 -6.00 16.51 9.69
CA LYS A 388 -6.32 15.44 8.73
C LYS A 388 -7.76 15.57 8.22
N LEU A 389 -8.70 15.88 9.11
CA LEU A 389 -10.10 16.08 8.76
C LEU A 389 -10.28 17.28 7.81
N ASP A 390 -9.61 18.41 8.10
CA ASP A 390 -9.60 19.60 7.25
C ASP A 390 -9.00 19.28 5.87
N LYS A 391 -7.92 18.52 5.85
CA LYS A 391 -7.28 18.06 4.60
C LYS A 391 -8.23 17.25 3.75
N ILE A 392 -8.89 16.24 4.32
CA ILE A 392 -9.84 15.38 3.62
C ILE A 392 -10.99 16.24 3.08
N TYR A 393 -11.55 17.12 3.91
CA TYR A 393 -12.67 17.96 3.55
C TYR A 393 -12.34 18.98 2.45
N SER A 394 -11.14 19.55 2.44
CA SER A 394 -10.70 20.50 1.41
C SER A 394 -10.68 19.89 0.00
N ASN A 395 -10.58 18.55 -0.09
CA ASN A 395 -10.55 17.81 -1.36
C ASN A 395 -11.88 17.07 -1.65
N LYS A 396 -12.99 17.45 -1.01
CA LYS A 396 -14.27 16.73 -1.09
C LYS A 396 -14.82 16.60 -2.51
N ASP A 397 -14.64 17.63 -3.35
CA ASP A 397 -15.15 17.67 -4.72
C ASP A 397 -14.26 16.88 -5.70
N LYS A 398 -13.12 16.36 -5.24
CA LYS A 398 -12.16 15.57 -6.03
C LYS A 398 -11.91 14.19 -5.39
N ARG A 399 -12.90 13.68 -4.68
CA ARG A 399 -12.86 12.30 -4.17
C ARG A 399 -12.98 11.32 -5.33
N TYR A 400 -12.09 10.33 -5.36
CA TYR A 400 -12.11 9.27 -6.37
C TYR A 400 -13.32 8.36 -6.21
N ASN A 401 -13.82 7.83 -7.32
CA ASN A 401 -14.92 6.87 -7.36
C ASN A 401 -14.69 5.69 -6.41
N SER A 402 -13.46 5.16 -6.37
CA SER A 402 -13.08 4.02 -5.52
C SER A 402 -13.27 4.28 -4.02
N GLN A 403 -13.17 5.53 -3.55
CA GLN A 403 -13.40 5.87 -2.14
C GLN A 403 -14.87 5.67 -1.76
N PHE A 404 -15.79 6.11 -2.62
CA PHE A 404 -17.24 5.90 -2.42
C PHE A 404 -17.62 4.42 -2.54
N VAL A 405 -17.03 3.71 -3.51
CA VAL A 405 -17.25 2.27 -3.66
C VAL A 405 -16.88 1.52 -2.38
N ASN A 406 -15.73 1.85 -1.77
CA ASN A 406 -15.30 1.21 -0.52
C ASN A 406 -16.30 1.48 0.62
N GLU A 407 -16.77 2.72 0.78
CA GLU A 407 -17.79 3.07 1.79
C GLU A 407 -19.07 2.25 1.57
N TYR A 408 -19.58 2.16 0.34
CA TYR A 408 -20.82 1.44 0.04
C TYR A 408 -20.65 -0.08 0.15
N LYS A 409 -19.48 -0.60 -0.18
CA LYS A 409 -19.12 -2.00 0.03
C LYS A 409 -19.15 -2.36 1.51
N GLU A 410 -18.47 -1.57 2.36
CA GLU A 410 -18.47 -1.76 3.82
C GLU A 410 -19.89 -1.62 4.40
N HIS A 411 -20.69 -0.66 3.89
CA HIS A 411 -22.09 -0.54 4.30
C HIS A 411 -22.91 -1.78 3.94
N PHE A 412 -22.75 -2.29 2.73
CA PHE A 412 -23.46 -3.50 2.28
C PHE A 412 -23.04 -4.73 3.08
N LEU A 413 -21.75 -4.95 3.24
CA LEU A 413 -21.19 -6.16 3.86
C LEU A 413 -21.28 -6.13 5.39
N ASP A 414 -20.97 -5.00 6.02
CA ASP A 414 -20.71 -4.87 7.45
C ASP A 414 -21.60 -3.82 8.15
N LYS A 415 -22.55 -3.23 7.43
CA LYS A 415 -23.46 -2.18 7.93
C LYS A 415 -22.75 -0.93 8.46
N GLU A 416 -21.52 -0.66 7.98
CA GLU A 416 -20.82 0.57 8.33
C GLU A 416 -21.63 1.81 7.89
N PRO A 417 -21.69 2.89 8.69
CA PRO A 417 -22.48 4.07 8.32
C PRO A 417 -21.83 4.81 7.15
N ILE A 418 -22.66 5.43 6.33
CA ILE A 418 -22.25 6.21 5.16
C ILE A 418 -22.82 7.64 5.20
N PRO A 419 -22.42 8.47 6.18
CA PRO A 419 -22.78 9.88 6.17
C PRO A 419 -22.13 10.58 4.98
N SER A 420 -22.72 11.71 4.54
CA SER A 420 -21.98 12.60 3.63
C SER A 420 -20.71 13.13 4.32
N LEU A 421 -19.69 13.43 3.52
CA LEU A 421 -18.48 14.03 4.09
C LEU A 421 -18.77 15.40 4.73
N ASP A 422 -19.75 16.14 4.21
CA ASP A 422 -20.19 17.40 4.79
C ASP A 422 -20.77 17.18 6.22
N ASP A 423 -21.68 16.22 6.37
CA ASP A 423 -22.27 15.89 7.68
C ASP A 423 -21.21 15.38 8.66
N TYR A 424 -20.37 14.45 8.23
CA TYR A 424 -19.28 13.91 9.04
C TYR A 424 -18.32 15.01 9.50
N TYR A 425 -17.89 15.86 8.58
CA TYR A 425 -16.97 16.97 8.87
C TYR A 425 -17.56 17.93 9.89
N GLN A 426 -18.81 18.38 9.69
CA GLN A 426 -19.49 19.33 10.60
C GLN A 426 -19.59 18.76 12.01
N VAL A 427 -20.03 17.51 12.13
CA VAL A 427 -20.16 16.83 13.43
C VAL A 427 -18.80 16.68 14.11
N MET A 428 -17.83 16.08 13.44
CA MET A 428 -16.55 15.78 14.07
C MET A 428 -15.72 17.05 14.37
N LYS A 429 -15.77 18.06 13.51
CA LYS A 429 -15.13 19.35 13.72
C LYS A 429 -15.63 20.07 14.99
N GLN A 430 -16.94 19.93 15.27
CA GLN A 430 -17.55 20.53 16.45
C GLN A 430 -17.34 19.69 17.72
N VAL A 431 -17.42 18.37 17.59
CA VAL A 431 -17.48 17.48 18.76
C VAL A 431 -16.09 17.12 19.28
N VAL A 432 -15.16 16.79 18.39
CA VAL A 432 -13.83 16.30 18.80
C VAL A 432 -13.08 17.21 19.75
N PRO A 433 -13.03 18.56 19.56
CA PRO A 433 -12.37 19.44 20.52
C PRO A 433 -12.99 19.47 21.90
N ASN A 434 -14.24 18.99 22.03
CA ASN A 434 -15.00 18.99 23.29
C ASN A 434 -15.06 17.60 23.96
N ILE A 435 -14.52 16.57 23.35
CA ILE A 435 -14.40 15.25 23.99
C ILE A 435 -13.31 15.34 25.05
N PRO A 436 -13.62 15.08 26.34
CA PRO A 436 -12.62 15.16 27.40
C PRO A 436 -11.67 13.97 27.36
N VAL A 437 -10.42 14.18 27.81
CA VAL A 437 -9.41 13.11 27.89
C VAL A 437 -9.86 11.95 28.78
N GLU A 438 -10.72 12.21 29.75
CA GLU A 438 -11.30 11.23 30.64
C GLU A 438 -12.10 10.15 29.92
N ALA A 439 -12.74 10.48 28.77
CA ALA A 439 -13.46 9.50 27.96
C ALA A 439 -12.47 8.48 27.35
N ILE A 440 -11.32 8.95 26.89
CA ILE A 440 -10.25 8.10 26.35
C ILE A 440 -9.67 7.23 27.49
N ASN A 441 -9.42 7.85 28.66
CA ASN A 441 -8.85 7.16 29.82
C ASN A 441 -9.79 6.11 30.39
N GLN A 442 -11.09 6.34 30.32
CA GLN A 442 -12.09 5.37 30.73
C GLN A 442 -12.09 4.14 29.82
N LEU A 443 -11.99 4.32 28.50
CA LEU A 443 -11.83 3.20 27.56
C LEU A 443 -10.55 2.43 27.85
N LEU A 444 -9.41 3.12 27.97
CA LEU A 444 -8.14 2.48 28.29
C LEU A 444 -8.21 1.68 29.60
N GLY A 445 -8.85 2.22 30.63
CA GLY A 445 -9.05 1.53 31.92
C GLY A 445 -9.81 0.21 31.80
N GLN A 446 -10.75 0.10 30.85
CA GLN A 446 -11.47 -1.15 30.57
C GLN A 446 -10.60 -2.19 29.87
N LEU A 447 -9.55 -1.77 29.15
CA LEU A 447 -8.60 -2.66 28.47
C LEU A 447 -7.59 -3.29 29.45
N ALA A 448 -7.52 -2.85 30.69
CA ALA A 448 -6.68 -3.43 31.74
C ALA A 448 -7.24 -4.74 32.27
N GLN A 449 -7.43 -5.71 31.37
CA GLN A 449 -7.87 -7.04 31.79
C GLN A 449 -6.81 -7.72 32.62
N LYS A 450 -7.19 -8.20 33.80
CA LYS A 450 -6.28 -8.84 34.77
C LYS A 450 -6.36 -10.35 34.81
N ASN A 451 -7.26 -10.97 34.02
CA ASN A 451 -7.43 -12.41 33.94
C ASN A 451 -7.02 -12.93 32.55
N ASP A 452 -6.96 -14.24 32.40
CA ASP A 452 -6.54 -14.91 31.18
C ASP A 452 -7.71 -15.33 30.27
N SER A 453 -8.95 -14.97 30.64
CA SER A 453 -10.13 -15.27 29.81
C SER A 453 -10.05 -14.52 28.47
N ASN A 454 -10.40 -15.22 27.40
CA ASN A 454 -10.38 -14.69 26.06
C ASN A 454 -8.99 -14.27 25.52
N VAL A 455 -7.92 -14.67 26.20
CA VAL A 455 -6.55 -14.44 25.74
C VAL A 455 -6.15 -15.53 24.73
N VAL A 456 -5.63 -15.08 23.60
CA VAL A 456 -5.01 -15.92 22.56
C VAL A 456 -3.64 -15.34 22.23
N ILE A 457 -2.60 -16.15 22.33
CA ILE A 457 -1.22 -15.73 22.04
C ILE A 457 -0.67 -16.57 20.92
N ILE A 458 -0.13 -15.94 19.88
CA ILE A 458 0.50 -16.57 18.72
C ILE A 458 1.95 -16.13 18.68
N ASN A 459 2.87 -17.08 18.71
CA ASN A 459 4.29 -16.83 18.57
C ASN A 459 4.86 -17.69 17.45
N PHE A 460 5.43 -17.06 16.45
CA PHE A 460 6.10 -17.72 15.33
C PHE A 460 7.59 -17.40 15.34
N ASN A 461 8.41 -18.42 15.14
CA ASN A 461 9.85 -18.34 15.29
C ASN A 461 10.58 -18.91 14.08
N ASN A 462 11.80 -18.38 13.87
CA ASN A 462 12.79 -19.03 13.04
C ASN A 462 13.32 -20.30 13.73
N GLU A 463 13.32 -21.43 13.03
CA GLU A 463 13.90 -22.68 13.51
C GLU A 463 15.40 -22.73 13.26
N LYS A 464 16.21 -22.69 14.32
CA LYS A 464 17.68 -22.83 14.28
C LYS A 464 18.15 -23.85 15.31
N GLU A 465 19.18 -24.60 14.96
CA GLU A 465 19.82 -25.53 15.90
C GLU A 465 20.40 -24.76 17.09
N GLY A 466 20.18 -25.30 18.29
CA GLY A 466 20.65 -24.72 19.56
C GLY A 466 19.86 -23.50 20.04
N LYS A 467 18.84 -23.04 19.32
CA LYS A 467 17.98 -21.93 19.76
C LYS A 467 17.01 -22.39 20.84
N VAL A 468 16.93 -21.60 21.92
CA VAL A 468 15.90 -21.79 22.96
C VAL A 468 14.64 -21.04 22.54
N TYR A 469 13.50 -21.73 22.57
CA TYR A 469 12.21 -21.17 22.24
C TYR A 469 11.39 -20.86 23.48
N PRO A 470 10.51 -19.86 23.44
CA PRO A 470 9.56 -19.64 24.51
C PRO A 470 8.63 -20.86 24.67
N THR A 471 8.09 -21.06 25.85
CA THR A 471 7.04 -22.02 26.13
C THR A 471 5.75 -21.31 26.48
N LYS A 472 4.62 -22.04 26.47
CA LYS A 472 3.35 -21.51 26.96
C LYS A 472 3.50 -20.91 28.36
N GLU A 473 4.18 -21.64 29.24
CA GLU A 473 4.39 -21.26 30.65
C GLU A 473 5.26 -19.99 30.76
N SER A 474 6.34 -19.88 29.97
CA SER A 474 7.24 -18.72 30.01
C SER A 474 6.56 -17.45 29.50
N ILE A 475 5.77 -17.56 28.43
CA ILE A 475 5.01 -16.42 27.87
C ILE A 475 3.93 -15.97 28.89
N LEU A 476 3.14 -16.90 29.43
CA LEU A 476 2.11 -16.59 30.41
C LEU A 476 2.70 -16.02 31.70
N LYS A 477 3.86 -16.51 32.12
CA LYS A 477 4.59 -15.94 33.25
C LYS A 477 5.01 -14.49 32.97
N ALA A 478 5.54 -14.19 31.80
CA ALA A 478 5.90 -12.82 31.44
C ALA A 478 4.69 -11.86 31.48
N VAL A 479 3.54 -12.32 30.98
CA VAL A 479 2.27 -11.55 31.05
C VAL A 479 1.84 -11.34 32.50
N ALA A 480 1.89 -12.38 33.33
CA ALA A 480 1.53 -12.29 34.76
C ALA A 480 2.48 -11.38 35.55
N ASP A 481 3.77 -11.46 35.30
CA ASP A 481 4.79 -10.62 35.94
C ASP A 481 4.52 -9.13 35.66
N VAL A 482 4.23 -8.76 34.40
CA VAL A 482 3.88 -7.37 34.04
C VAL A 482 2.61 -6.89 34.77
N ARG A 483 1.61 -7.74 34.91
CA ARG A 483 0.37 -7.42 35.66
C ARG A 483 0.61 -7.19 37.17
N ALA A 484 1.65 -7.80 37.70
CA ALA A 484 2.06 -7.64 39.10
C ALA A 484 3.02 -6.48 39.34
N GLU A 485 3.57 -5.87 38.29
CA GLU A 485 4.49 -4.75 38.41
C GLU A 485 3.80 -3.50 38.97
N LYS A 486 4.53 -2.77 39.80
CA LYS A 486 4.16 -1.41 40.21
C LYS A 486 4.60 -0.45 39.10
N LEU A 487 3.65 -0.01 38.29
CA LEU A 487 3.92 0.93 37.21
C LEU A 487 3.94 2.37 37.70
N GLU A 488 4.67 3.21 36.99
CA GLU A 488 4.67 4.66 37.15
C GLU A 488 3.98 5.33 35.98
N ALA A 489 3.39 6.52 36.19
CA ALA A 489 2.73 7.26 35.13
C ALA A 489 3.74 7.71 34.06
N TYR A 490 3.28 7.75 32.79
CA TYR A 490 4.06 8.29 31.70
C TYR A 490 4.29 9.79 31.86
N VAL A 491 5.52 10.24 31.60
CA VAL A 491 5.88 11.66 31.62
C VAL A 491 6.06 12.15 30.20
N ASP A 492 5.19 13.05 29.78
CA ASP A 492 5.21 13.62 28.43
C ASP A 492 6.21 14.80 28.36
N ASN A 493 7.41 14.53 27.88
CA ASN A 493 8.42 15.56 27.67
C ASN A 493 8.14 16.29 26.35
N VAL A 494 7.71 17.54 26.44
CA VAL A 494 7.42 18.41 25.30
C VAL A 494 8.37 19.60 25.30
N LYS A 495 8.94 19.91 24.15
CA LYS A 495 9.74 21.11 23.93
C LYS A 495 8.87 22.18 23.26
N ASP A 496 8.58 23.24 24.01
CA ASP A 496 7.71 24.34 23.57
C ASP A 496 8.55 25.48 22.97
N GLU A 497 8.99 25.29 21.75
CA GLU A 497 9.66 26.34 20.96
C GLU A 497 9.32 26.17 19.46
N PRO A 498 9.44 27.24 18.64
CA PRO A 498 9.21 27.14 17.20
C PRO A 498 10.27 26.28 16.53
N ILE A 499 9.91 25.61 15.43
CA ILE A 499 10.82 24.76 14.63
C ILE A 499 12.10 25.50 14.24
N MET A 500 11.97 26.80 13.92
CA MET A 500 13.09 27.71 13.70
C MET A 500 13.05 28.87 14.69
N THR A 501 14.03 28.94 15.56
CA THR A 501 14.17 30.03 16.55
C THR A 501 14.83 31.28 15.96
N THR A 502 15.59 31.13 14.90
CA THR A 502 16.27 32.23 14.20
C THR A 502 15.90 32.18 12.71
N MET A 503 15.30 33.24 12.25
CA MET A 503 14.94 33.37 10.84
C MET A 503 16.17 33.68 9.99
N PRO A 504 16.39 32.98 8.85
CA PRO A 504 17.50 33.26 7.97
C PRO A 504 17.37 34.63 7.31
N LYS A 505 18.52 35.21 6.96
CA LYS A 505 18.52 36.48 6.22
C LYS A 505 17.92 36.25 4.82
N LYS A 506 16.85 36.93 4.50
CA LYS A 506 16.10 36.81 3.27
C LYS A 506 16.98 37.04 2.02
N GLY A 507 16.93 36.14 1.05
CA GLY A 507 17.48 36.37 -0.28
C GLY A 507 16.48 37.09 -1.21
N SER A 508 16.66 36.96 -2.52
CA SER A 508 15.77 37.60 -3.51
C SER A 508 15.61 36.81 -4.80
N ILE A 509 14.47 36.96 -5.44
CA ILE A 509 14.24 36.51 -6.81
C ILE A 509 14.90 37.55 -7.75
N LYS A 510 15.82 37.12 -8.64
CA LYS A 510 16.57 37.94 -9.54
C LYS A 510 15.97 38.00 -10.94
N LYS A 511 15.37 36.91 -11.39
CA LYS A 511 14.79 36.79 -12.72
C LYS A 511 13.62 35.82 -12.70
N GLU A 512 12.64 36.10 -13.54
CA GLU A 512 11.48 35.26 -13.77
C GLU A 512 11.34 34.94 -15.25
N ILE A 513 11.13 33.66 -15.60
CA ILE A 513 10.98 33.20 -16.98
C ILE A 513 9.73 32.31 -17.03
N LYS A 514 8.75 32.70 -17.85
CA LYS A 514 7.55 31.87 -18.07
C LYS A 514 7.76 30.86 -19.19
N ASN A 515 7.22 29.71 -19.01
CA ASN A 515 7.13 28.65 -20.03
C ASN A 515 5.64 28.31 -20.24
N ASP A 516 5.07 28.90 -21.30
CA ASP A 516 3.64 28.76 -21.61
C ASP A 516 3.30 27.36 -22.11
N LYS A 517 4.27 26.64 -22.70
CA LYS A 517 4.06 25.30 -23.26
C LYS A 517 3.72 24.26 -22.19
N LEU A 518 4.47 24.24 -21.09
CA LEU A 518 4.26 23.34 -19.96
C LEU A 518 3.59 24.04 -18.77
N GLY A 519 3.28 25.32 -18.90
CA GLY A 519 2.54 26.09 -17.91
C GLY A 519 3.26 26.23 -16.57
N PHE A 520 4.54 26.62 -16.56
CA PHE A 520 5.32 26.86 -15.35
C PHE A 520 6.11 28.17 -15.40
N THR A 521 6.58 28.62 -14.26
CA THR A 521 7.45 29.77 -14.12
C THR A 521 8.78 29.35 -13.48
N GLU A 522 9.92 29.66 -14.12
CA GLU A 522 11.26 29.54 -13.54
C GLU A 522 11.64 30.82 -12.81
N LEU A 523 12.03 30.70 -11.55
CA LEU A 523 12.60 31.77 -10.74
C LEU A 523 14.10 31.49 -10.56
N GLN A 524 14.94 32.50 -10.91
CA GLN A 524 16.38 32.46 -10.63
C GLN A 524 16.66 33.27 -9.37
N LEU A 525 17.25 32.63 -8.37
CA LEU A 525 17.45 33.20 -7.05
C LEU A 525 18.83 33.82 -6.87
N SER A 526 18.95 34.73 -5.88
CA SER A 526 20.20 35.45 -5.58
C SER A 526 21.36 34.56 -5.15
N ASN A 527 21.09 33.37 -4.64
CA ASN A 527 22.10 32.36 -4.29
C ASN A 527 22.42 31.40 -5.43
N GLY A 528 21.88 31.61 -6.63
CA GLY A 528 22.09 30.77 -7.80
C GLY A 528 21.18 29.58 -7.94
N ALA A 529 20.36 29.23 -6.93
CA ALA A 529 19.35 28.19 -7.05
C ALA A 529 18.26 28.58 -8.03
N LYS A 530 17.61 27.59 -8.62
CA LYS A 530 16.41 27.77 -9.45
C LYS A 530 15.19 27.22 -8.75
N VAL A 531 14.05 27.85 -8.96
CA VAL A 531 12.74 27.33 -8.52
C VAL A 531 11.80 27.28 -9.71
N ILE A 532 11.20 26.12 -9.93
CA ILE A 532 10.18 25.90 -10.95
C ILE A 532 8.82 25.88 -10.24
N LEU A 533 7.94 26.77 -10.62
CA LEU A 533 6.60 26.89 -10.03
C LEU A 533 5.54 26.47 -11.04
N LYS A 534 4.74 25.46 -10.70
CA LYS A 534 3.53 25.10 -11.43
C LYS A 534 2.35 25.03 -10.48
N LYS A 535 1.52 26.07 -10.51
CA LYS A 535 0.27 26.06 -9.77
C LYS A 535 -0.74 25.13 -10.44
N THR A 536 -1.39 24.29 -9.66
CA THR A 536 -2.46 23.38 -10.10
C THR A 536 -3.62 23.42 -9.11
N ASP A 537 -4.79 23.06 -9.57
CA ASP A 537 -5.99 22.83 -8.76
C ASP A 537 -6.39 21.35 -8.72
N LEU A 538 -5.48 20.46 -9.15
CA LEU A 538 -5.71 19.02 -9.25
C LEU A 538 -6.07 18.38 -7.90
N LYS A 539 -5.41 18.86 -6.83
CA LYS A 539 -5.71 18.49 -5.43
C LYS A 539 -5.69 19.75 -4.57
N ALA A 540 -6.81 20.03 -3.89
CA ALA A 540 -6.93 21.20 -3.03
C ALA A 540 -6.01 21.14 -1.79
N ASP A 541 -5.64 19.94 -1.36
CA ASP A 541 -4.92 19.63 -0.13
C ASP A 541 -3.42 19.36 -0.32
N GLN A 542 -2.85 19.62 -1.51
CA GLN A 542 -1.50 19.16 -1.81
C GLN A 542 -0.60 20.22 -2.46
N VAL A 543 0.59 20.37 -1.92
CA VAL A 543 1.75 21.02 -2.51
C VAL A 543 2.93 20.07 -2.41
N LEU A 544 3.58 19.78 -3.54
CA LEU A 544 4.76 18.93 -3.64
C LEU A 544 6.00 19.76 -3.96
N LEU A 545 7.12 19.39 -3.38
CA LEU A 545 8.44 19.95 -3.69
C LEU A 545 9.40 18.81 -4.04
N SER A 546 10.16 18.97 -5.12
CA SER A 546 11.31 18.13 -5.44
C SER A 546 12.51 19.01 -5.75
N GLY A 547 13.54 18.93 -4.93
CA GLY A 547 14.82 19.61 -5.13
C GLY A 547 15.87 18.62 -5.62
N GLU A 548 16.37 18.81 -6.82
CA GLU A 548 17.43 17.98 -7.40
C GLU A 548 18.70 18.80 -7.56
N GLY A 549 19.79 18.35 -6.89
CA GLY A 549 21.08 19.00 -6.97
C GLY A 549 22.14 18.12 -7.63
N PHE A 550 23.10 18.74 -8.32
CA PHE A 550 24.31 18.03 -8.76
C PHE A 550 25.16 17.63 -7.55
N GLY A 551 25.71 16.42 -7.57
CA GLY A 551 26.49 15.86 -6.46
C GLY A 551 26.56 14.34 -6.58
N GLY A 552 26.25 13.67 -5.49
CA GLY A 552 26.04 12.22 -5.46
C GLY A 552 27.21 11.39 -4.92
N ALA A 553 26.87 10.13 -4.63
CA ALA A 553 27.83 9.15 -4.07
C ALA A 553 29.05 8.89 -4.95
N SER A 554 28.94 9.09 -6.26
CA SER A 554 30.03 8.91 -7.23
C SER A 554 31.20 9.89 -7.05
N LEU A 555 31.04 10.93 -6.24
CA LEU A 555 32.12 11.86 -5.86
C LEU A 555 32.99 11.34 -4.73
N TYR A 556 32.60 10.24 -4.08
CA TYR A 556 33.25 9.67 -2.91
C TYR A 556 33.93 8.34 -3.26
N GLY A 557 34.85 7.90 -2.39
CA GLY A 557 35.50 6.62 -2.51
C GLY A 557 34.57 5.45 -2.15
N LYS A 558 35.03 4.24 -2.51
CA LYS A 558 34.25 3.00 -2.25
C LYS A 558 34.03 2.75 -0.76
N GLU A 559 34.90 3.29 0.09
CA GLU A 559 34.79 3.23 1.55
C GLU A 559 33.55 3.92 2.09
N ASP A 560 33.00 4.89 1.37
CA ASP A 560 31.77 5.58 1.75
C ASP A 560 30.51 4.93 1.20
N TYR A 561 30.60 3.94 0.28
CA TYR A 561 29.41 3.37 -0.37
C TYR A 561 28.43 2.75 0.64
N ILE A 562 28.90 2.18 1.74
CA ILE A 562 28.04 1.64 2.80
C ILE A 562 27.28 2.76 3.51
N ASN A 563 27.90 3.91 3.75
CA ASN A 563 27.23 5.06 4.33
C ASN A 563 26.08 5.57 3.46
N PHE A 564 26.22 5.51 2.13
CA PHE A 564 25.15 5.88 1.20
C PHE A 564 23.96 4.89 1.21
N LYS A 565 24.19 3.61 1.53
CA LYS A 565 23.10 2.62 1.66
C LYS A 565 22.11 2.94 2.76
N VAL A 566 22.54 3.65 3.77
CA VAL A 566 21.73 4.03 4.94
C VAL A 566 21.54 5.54 5.07
N PHE A 567 22.00 6.32 4.09
CA PHE A 567 22.02 7.78 4.17
C PHE A 567 20.62 8.36 4.44
N GLY A 568 19.65 8.05 3.60
CA GLY A 568 18.26 8.57 3.77
C GLY A 568 17.65 8.17 5.11
N ASN A 569 17.88 6.93 5.54
CA ASN A 569 17.42 6.45 6.85
C ASN A 569 18.12 7.19 8.00
N ALA A 570 19.43 7.46 7.89
CA ALA A 570 20.15 8.23 8.88
C ALA A 570 19.66 9.68 8.96
N MET A 571 19.28 10.29 7.83
CA MET A 571 18.64 11.61 7.83
C MET A 571 17.30 11.59 8.53
N ASN A 572 16.47 10.56 8.28
CA ASN A 572 15.17 10.40 8.94
C ASN A 572 15.31 10.11 10.45
N ALA A 573 16.39 9.47 10.88
CA ALA A 573 16.70 9.23 12.29
C ALA A 573 17.33 10.45 12.98
N SER A 574 17.77 11.43 12.22
CA SER A 574 18.37 12.67 12.76
C SER A 574 17.31 13.66 13.22
N GLY A 575 17.68 14.54 14.10
CA GLY A 575 16.88 15.71 14.44
C GLY A 575 17.14 16.88 13.48
N LEU A 576 16.33 17.93 13.60
CA LEU A 576 16.51 19.18 12.85
C LEU A 576 16.45 20.39 13.78
N GLY A 577 17.27 21.40 13.53
CA GLY A 577 17.32 22.60 14.37
C GLY A 577 17.74 22.26 15.80
N ASN A 578 16.91 22.66 16.76
CA ASN A 578 17.11 22.38 18.18
C ASN A 578 16.49 21.05 18.63
N PHE A 579 15.71 20.38 17.77
CA PHE A 579 14.90 19.22 18.12
C PHE A 579 15.64 17.90 17.82
N SER A 580 15.57 16.95 18.75
CA SER A 580 15.79 15.54 18.46
C SER A 580 14.70 15.01 17.51
N ASN A 581 14.85 13.81 17.00
CA ASN A 581 13.82 13.21 16.13
C ASN A 581 12.46 13.12 16.85
N THR A 582 12.40 12.60 18.06
CA THR A 582 11.16 12.49 18.86
C THR A 582 10.56 13.86 19.21
N GLU A 583 11.40 14.82 19.62
CA GLU A 583 10.94 16.18 19.92
C GLU A 583 10.34 16.86 18.68
N LEU A 584 10.94 16.65 17.50
CA LEU A 584 10.44 17.21 16.24
C LEU A 584 9.07 16.62 15.86
N GLN A 585 8.87 15.32 16.04
CA GLN A 585 7.59 14.67 15.82
C GLN A 585 6.48 15.31 16.67
N LYS A 586 6.76 15.55 17.96
CA LYS A 586 5.82 16.20 18.88
C LYS A 586 5.57 17.68 18.48
N ALA A 587 6.60 18.39 18.05
CA ALA A 587 6.49 19.81 17.64
C ALA A 587 5.70 20.00 16.34
N LEU A 588 5.66 19.00 15.48
CA LEU A 588 4.91 19.00 14.22
C LEU A 588 3.44 18.60 14.38
N ALA A 589 2.96 18.33 15.60
CA ALA A 589 1.57 17.98 15.83
C ALA A 589 0.61 19.04 15.27
N GLY A 590 -0.40 18.60 14.51
CA GLY A 590 -1.34 19.47 13.83
C GLY A 590 -0.82 20.08 12.51
N LYS A 591 0.42 19.81 12.14
CA LYS A 591 1.01 20.19 10.83
C LYS A 591 1.04 19.03 9.87
N ILE A 592 0.61 19.29 8.64
CA ILE A 592 0.72 18.32 7.55
C ILE A 592 1.81 18.80 6.60
N ALA A 593 3.04 18.57 6.99
CA ALA A 593 4.24 18.93 6.25
C ALA A 593 5.33 17.91 6.51
N SER A 594 6.10 17.59 5.48
CA SER A 594 7.26 16.71 5.56
C SER A 594 8.36 17.18 4.62
N ALA A 595 9.59 16.83 4.94
CA ALA A 595 10.73 16.94 4.04
C ALA A 595 11.67 15.76 4.28
N SER A 596 12.46 15.42 3.27
CA SER A 596 13.49 14.39 3.33
C SER A 596 14.73 14.81 2.53
N LEU A 597 15.88 14.27 2.90
CA LEU A 597 17.15 14.44 2.20
C LEU A 597 17.74 13.08 1.89
N ASP A 598 18.09 12.85 0.63
CA ASP A 598 18.75 11.63 0.20
C ASP A 598 19.85 11.94 -0.83
N VAL A 599 20.81 11.02 -0.99
CA VAL A 599 21.91 11.15 -1.94
C VAL A 599 21.96 9.90 -2.81
N SER A 600 21.63 10.09 -4.08
CA SER A 600 21.71 9.03 -5.08
C SER A 600 23.11 8.96 -5.70
N ARG A 601 23.28 8.16 -6.73
CA ARG A 601 24.56 7.95 -7.39
C ARG A 601 25.20 9.27 -7.89
N THR A 602 24.41 10.14 -8.50
CA THR A 602 24.88 11.38 -9.15
C THR A 602 24.13 12.65 -8.76
N ARG A 603 23.16 12.52 -7.87
CA ARG A 603 22.28 13.61 -7.45
C ARG A 603 22.08 13.64 -5.95
N VAL A 604 21.74 14.82 -5.47
CA VAL A 604 21.22 15.05 -4.12
C VAL A 604 19.74 15.38 -4.27
N ASN A 605 18.89 14.69 -3.52
CA ASN A 605 17.44 14.80 -3.61
C ASN A 605 16.89 15.35 -2.30
N VAL A 606 16.08 16.38 -2.41
CA VAL A 606 15.32 16.96 -1.28
C VAL A 606 13.87 17.01 -1.68
N ASP A 607 13.06 16.15 -1.09
CA ASP A 607 11.65 16.07 -1.37
C ASP A 607 10.83 16.65 -0.23
N GLY A 608 9.69 17.26 -0.56
CA GLY A 608 8.77 17.83 0.40
C GLY A 608 7.32 17.65 -0.02
N SER A 609 6.44 17.57 0.97
CA SER A 609 5.00 17.54 0.78
C SER A 609 4.31 18.31 1.89
N SER A 610 3.26 19.06 1.54
CA SER A 610 2.45 19.76 2.52
C SER A 610 1.03 19.99 2.04
N THR A 611 0.15 20.40 2.97
CA THR A 611 -1.06 21.14 2.59
C THR A 611 -0.70 22.58 2.21
N PRO A 612 -1.60 23.32 1.51
CA PRO A 612 -1.39 24.75 1.25
C PRO A 612 -1.12 25.60 2.50
N ASN A 613 -1.74 25.24 3.63
CA ASN A 613 -1.58 25.96 4.91
C ASN A 613 -0.23 25.69 5.59
N ASP A 614 0.41 24.58 5.30
CA ASP A 614 1.65 24.13 5.94
C ASP A 614 2.89 24.22 5.03
N VAL A 615 2.79 24.95 3.91
CA VAL A 615 3.92 25.17 2.97
C VAL A 615 5.12 25.79 3.67
N GLU A 616 4.91 26.76 4.56
CA GLU A 616 5.99 27.38 5.33
C GLU A 616 6.72 26.36 6.19
N THR A 617 5.98 25.49 6.88
CA THR A 617 6.58 24.41 7.69
C THR A 617 7.41 23.46 6.82
N MET A 618 6.92 23.07 5.64
CA MET A 618 7.68 22.26 4.68
C MET A 618 8.99 22.95 4.28
N LEU A 619 8.95 24.24 3.94
CA LEU A 619 10.14 25.00 3.54
C LEU A 619 11.11 25.23 4.69
N GLN A 620 10.64 25.36 5.93
CA GLN A 620 11.48 25.38 7.14
C GLN A 620 12.23 24.06 7.31
N LEU A 621 11.55 22.91 7.16
CA LEU A 621 12.19 21.60 7.23
C LEU A 621 13.25 21.43 6.14
N VAL A 622 12.95 21.82 4.90
CA VAL A 622 13.91 21.83 3.79
C VAL A 622 15.12 22.69 4.14
N HIS A 623 14.90 23.90 4.64
CA HIS A 623 15.97 24.81 5.03
C HIS A 623 16.88 24.21 6.11
N LEU A 624 16.29 23.54 7.10
CA LEU A 624 17.03 22.91 8.19
C LEU A 624 17.88 21.72 7.72
N TYR A 625 17.44 20.95 6.73
CA TYR A 625 18.26 19.91 6.10
C TYR A 625 19.53 20.46 5.45
N PHE A 626 19.50 21.70 4.93
CA PHE A 626 20.68 22.36 4.38
C PHE A 626 21.57 23.02 5.43
N THR A 627 21.02 23.40 6.58
CA THR A 627 21.71 24.31 7.49
C THR A 627 21.93 23.78 8.91
N ASN A 628 21.06 22.89 9.39
CA ASN A 628 21.11 22.49 10.78
C ASN A 628 20.50 21.08 11.03
N ILE A 629 21.19 20.05 10.56
CA ILE A 629 20.87 18.66 10.90
C ILE A 629 21.44 18.39 12.29
N LYS A 630 20.57 17.97 13.23
CA LYS A 630 20.98 17.65 14.60
C LYS A 630 21.28 16.16 14.72
N LYS A 631 22.47 15.84 15.21
CA LYS A 631 22.83 14.45 15.54
C LYS A 631 21.91 13.91 16.63
N ASP A 632 21.32 12.74 16.40
CA ASP A 632 20.50 12.01 17.37
C ASP A 632 21.01 10.58 17.51
N GLU A 633 21.92 10.40 18.45
CA GLU A 633 22.60 9.11 18.65
C GLU A 633 21.63 8.00 19.08
N LYS A 634 20.60 8.33 19.88
CA LYS A 634 19.63 7.33 20.35
C LYS A 634 18.78 6.82 19.19
N SER A 635 18.20 7.72 18.40
CA SER A 635 17.38 7.37 17.27
C SER A 635 18.17 6.59 16.21
N PHE A 636 19.40 7.02 15.95
CA PHE A 636 20.28 6.33 15.00
C PHE A 636 20.70 4.93 15.48
N ALA A 637 21.05 4.77 16.76
CA ALA A 637 21.38 3.48 17.34
C ALA A 637 20.18 2.52 17.32
N SER A 638 18.98 3.01 17.56
CA SER A 638 17.74 2.22 17.42
C SER A 638 17.53 1.78 15.99
N PHE A 639 17.70 2.68 15.03
CA PHE A 639 17.66 2.37 13.60
C PHE A 639 18.66 1.26 13.22
N LEU A 640 19.93 1.36 13.63
CA LEU A 640 20.94 0.33 13.34
C LEU A 640 20.57 -1.03 13.95
N SER A 641 20.04 -1.05 15.17
CA SER A 641 19.57 -2.28 15.81
C SER A 641 18.40 -2.92 15.05
N GLY A 642 17.51 -2.11 14.50
CA GLY A 642 16.41 -2.57 13.63
C GLY A 642 16.93 -3.20 12.34
N ILE A 643 17.88 -2.54 11.66
CA ILE A 643 18.53 -3.09 10.45
C ILE A 643 19.28 -4.37 10.76
N GLU A 644 20.04 -4.43 11.85
CA GLU A 644 20.75 -5.65 12.26
C GLU A 644 19.78 -6.82 12.40
N THR A 645 18.67 -6.62 13.11
CA THR A 645 17.63 -7.64 13.27
C THR A 645 17.07 -8.09 11.93
N THR A 646 16.76 -7.15 11.03
CA THR A 646 16.25 -7.44 9.70
C THR A 646 17.24 -8.25 8.87
N LEU A 647 18.51 -7.84 8.83
CA LEU A 647 19.54 -8.52 8.05
C LEU A 647 19.83 -9.94 8.57
N ARG A 648 19.88 -10.12 9.90
CA ARG A 648 20.05 -11.46 10.50
C ARG A 648 18.87 -12.39 10.17
N ASN A 649 17.66 -11.85 10.23
CA ASN A 649 16.46 -12.61 9.90
C ASN A 649 16.43 -12.97 8.41
N ALA A 650 16.86 -12.09 7.54
CA ALA A 650 16.91 -12.31 6.09
C ALA A 650 17.93 -13.37 5.64
N GLU A 651 18.98 -13.65 6.43
CA GLU A 651 20.02 -14.65 6.10
C GLU A 651 19.44 -16.05 5.84
N VAL A 652 18.30 -16.39 6.45
CA VAL A 652 17.66 -17.69 6.29
C VAL A 652 16.70 -17.77 5.10
N SER A 653 16.39 -16.64 4.47
CA SER A 653 15.45 -16.55 3.37
C SER A 653 16.06 -16.98 2.03
N PRO A 654 15.57 -18.05 1.40
CA PRO A 654 15.94 -18.39 0.02
C PRO A 654 15.60 -17.28 -0.97
N GLU A 655 14.49 -16.57 -0.76
CA GLU A 655 14.06 -15.46 -1.59
C GLU A 655 15.04 -14.28 -1.51
N THR A 656 15.48 -13.91 -0.30
CA THR A 656 16.50 -12.86 -0.14
C THR A 656 17.80 -13.23 -0.87
N ALA A 657 18.26 -14.47 -0.73
CA ALA A 657 19.45 -14.94 -1.43
C ALA A 657 19.28 -14.93 -2.97
N PHE A 658 18.10 -15.26 -3.47
CA PHE A 658 17.78 -15.16 -4.88
C PHE A 658 17.80 -13.71 -5.37
N ASN A 659 17.15 -12.78 -4.66
CA ASN A 659 17.09 -11.36 -5.01
C ASN A 659 18.47 -10.72 -4.99
N ASP A 660 19.34 -11.06 -4.02
CA ASP A 660 20.75 -10.66 -4.01
C ASP A 660 21.48 -11.11 -5.28
N SER A 661 21.23 -12.35 -5.70
CA SER A 661 21.82 -12.92 -6.92
C SER A 661 21.31 -12.21 -8.19
N VAL A 662 20.02 -11.87 -8.22
CA VAL A 662 19.40 -11.09 -9.31
C VAL A 662 20.03 -9.70 -9.37
N THR A 663 20.06 -8.98 -8.26
CA THR A 663 20.67 -7.63 -8.19
C THR A 663 22.13 -7.66 -8.67
N ALA A 664 22.92 -8.60 -8.18
CA ALA A 664 24.32 -8.74 -8.59
C ALA A 664 24.46 -9.02 -10.09
N THR A 665 23.60 -9.86 -10.64
CA THR A 665 23.60 -10.17 -12.08
C THR A 665 23.20 -8.97 -12.92
N LEU A 666 22.07 -8.33 -12.63
CA LEU A 666 21.54 -7.20 -13.41
C LEU A 666 22.47 -5.96 -13.37
N THR A 667 23.23 -5.79 -12.31
CA THR A 667 24.15 -4.64 -12.14
C THR A 667 25.62 -4.95 -12.45
N ALA A 668 25.89 -6.09 -13.09
CA ALA A 668 27.25 -6.55 -13.40
C ALA A 668 28.19 -6.51 -12.17
N HIS A 669 27.67 -6.93 -11.01
CA HIS A 669 28.36 -6.97 -9.72
C HIS A 669 28.91 -5.61 -9.25
N ASN A 670 28.21 -4.52 -9.58
CA ASN A 670 28.61 -3.18 -9.14
C ASN A 670 28.55 -3.06 -7.61
N LEU A 671 29.64 -2.61 -7.01
CA LEU A 671 29.73 -2.49 -5.55
C LEU A 671 28.78 -1.47 -4.96
N TYR A 672 28.45 -0.41 -5.69
CA TYR A 672 27.50 0.59 -5.25
C TYR A 672 26.06 0.00 -5.21
N ASP A 673 25.72 -0.88 -6.15
CA ASP A 673 24.36 -1.41 -6.30
C ASP A 673 24.09 -2.63 -5.39
N ARG A 674 25.12 -3.33 -4.91
CA ARG A 674 24.94 -4.51 -4.06
C ARG A 674 24.14 -4.20 -2.80
N ASP A 675 23.35 -5.15 -2.35
CA ASP A 675 22.55 -5.00 -1.14
C ASP A 675 23.38 -4.96 0.13
N LEU A 676 22.89 -4.25 1.15
CA LEU A 676 23.52 -4.16 2.47
C LEU A 676 23.54 -5.55 3.13
N LYS A 677 24.67 -5.91 3.74
CA LYS A 677 24.87 -7.17 4.45
C LYS A 677 25.17 -6.93 5.92
N LEU A 678 24.92 -7.94 6.73
CA LEU A 678 25.21 -7.88 8.17
C LEU A 678 26.66 -7.47 8.48
N ALA A 679 27.62 -7.98 7.69
CA ALA A 679 29.04 -7.66 7.85
C ALA A 679 29.38 -6.18 7.58
N ASP A 680 28.53 -5.46 6.86
CA ASP A 680 28.74 -4.05 6.50
C ASP A 680 28.40 -3.09 7.65
N LEU A 681 27.57 -3.52 8.61
CA LEU A 681 27.07 -2.65 9.69
C LEU A 681 28.19 -2.00 10.52
N LYS A 682 29.33 -2.69 10.69
CA LYS A 682 30.51 -2.18 11.40
C LYS A 682 31.18 -1.00 10.68
N ASP A 683 30.98 -0.86 9.37
CA ASP A 683 31.57 0.16 8.51
C ASP A 683 30.67 1.40 8.36
N ILE A 684 29.46 1.36 8.91
CA ILE A 684 28.55 2.51 8.94
C ILE A 684 29.06 3.52 9.97
N ASN A 685 29.21 4.77 9.52
CA ASN A 685 29.72 5.86 10.36
C ASN A 685 28.78 7.06 10.32
N TYR A 686 28.05 7.28 11.42
CA TYR A 686 27.05 8.36 11.51
C TYR A 686 27.65 9.77 11.36
N ASP A 687 28.81 10.03 11.98
CA ASP A 687 29.49 11.32 11.84
C ASP A 687 29.93 11.58 10.39
N ARG A 688 30.38 10.53 9.69
CA ARG A 688 30.71 10.62 8.27
C ARG A 688 29.47 10.89 7.41
N ILE A 689 28.36 10.25 7.70
CA ILE A 689 27.08 10.50 7.01
C ILE A 689 26.64 11.95 7.19
N LEU A 690 26.70 12.50 8.41
CA LEU A 690 26.37 13.90 8.69
C LEU A 690 27.32 14.87 7.99
N GLN A 691 28.61 14.53 7.90
CA GLN A 691 29.61 15.30 7.14
C GLN A 691 29.27 15.29 5.64
N ILE A 692 28.95 14.13 5.06
CA ILE A 692 28.51 14.00 3.67
C ILE A 692 27.26 14.85 3.42
N ALA A 693 26.26 14.80 4.31
CA ALA A 693 25.06 15.61 4.20
C ALA A 693 25.41 17.11 4.11
N LYS A 694 26.28 17.59 5.00
CA LYS A 694 26.74 18.98 5.01
C LYS A 694 27.50 19.36 3.72
N GLU A 695 28.36 18.48 3.21
CA GLU A 695 29.11 18.67 1.97
C GLU A 695 28.19 18.75 0.76
N GLN A 696 27.20 17.85 0.69
CA GLN A 696 26.27 17.73 -0.42
C GLN A 696 25.19 18.84 -0.44
N THR A 697 24.88 19.48 0.68
CA THR A 697 23.94 20.61 0.79
C THR A 697 24.61 21.98 0.87
N ALA A 698 25.93 22.06 0.78
CA ALA A 698 26.71 23.30 0.93
C ALA A 698 26.51 24.32 -0.20
N ASN A 699 25.90 23.93 -1.33
CA ASN A 699 25.83 24.78 -2.53
C ASN A 699 24.42 24.76 -3.16
N ALA A 700 23.57 25.67 -2.78
CA ALA A 700 22.24 25.83 -3.35
C ALA A 700 22.23 26.14 -4.86
N ALA A 701 23.32 26.70 -5.41
CA ALA A 701 23.44 26.96 -6.86
C ALA A 701 23.47 25.66 -7.70
N ALA A 702 23.73 24.52 -7.06
CA ALA A 702 23.65 23.21 -7.71
C ALA A 702 22.23 22.70 -7.88
N PHE A 703 21.22 23.30 -7.21
CA PHE A 703 19.87 22.79 -7.10
C PHE A 703 18.87 23.51 -7.98
N THR A 704 17.93 22.71 -8.51
CA THR A 704 16.65 23.15 -9.05
C THR A 704 15.55 22.58 -8.16
N PHE A 705 14.71 23.46 -7.60
CA PHE A 705 13.56 23.08 -6.78
C PHE A 705 12.29 23.19 -7.61
N THR A 706 11.57 22.12 -7.81
CA THR A 706 10.29 22.11 -8.52
C THR A 706 9.16 22.02 -7.50
N ILE A 707 8.23 22.98 -7.55
CA ILE A 707 7.06 23.06 -6.67
C ILE A 707 5.80 22.98 -7.52
N VAL A 708 4.98 21.96 -7.26
CA VAL A 708 3.73 21.71 -7.99
C VAL A 708 2.59 21.55 -6.99
N GLY A 709 1.49 22.22 -7.21
CA GLY A 709 0.29 22.04 -6.39
C GLY A 709 -0.53 23.30 -6.16
N ASN A 710 -1.42 23.23 -5.18
CA ASN A 710 -2.37 24.29 -4.87
C ASN A 710 -1.81 25.30 -3.84
N TYR A 711 -0.71 25.94 -4.15
CA TYR A 711 -0.15 27.04 -3.34
C TYR A 711 -0.76 28.39 -3.73
N ASP A 712 -0.71 29.36 -2.79
CA ASP A 712 -1.05 30.74 -3.07
C ASP A 712 0.19 31.50 -3.62
N GLU A 713 0.04 32.16 -4.78
CA GLU A 713 1.12 32.90 -5.47
C GLU A 713 1.69 34.06 -4.64
N ALA A 714 0.84 34.75 -3.88
CA ALA A 714 1.27 35.87 -3.06
C ALA A 714 2.08 35.43 -1.84
N THR A 715 1.77 34.23 -1.33
CA THR A 715 2.41 33.68 -0.13
C THR A 715 3.69 32.92 -0.48
N ILE A 716 3.70 32.12 -1.58
CA ILE A 716 4.81 31.23 -1.88
C ILE A 716 6.10 31.98 -2.22
N ARG A 717 6.03 33.10 -2.93
CA ARG A 717 7.20 33.85 -3.36
C ARG A 717 8.01 34.45 -2.21
N PRO A 718 7.41 35.13 -1.22
CA PRO A 718 8.12 35.57 -0.03
C PRO A 718 8.74 34.41 0.77
N LEU A 719 8.09 33.25 0.81
CA LEU A 719 8.62 32.05 1.49
C LEU A 719 9.83 31.45 0.74
N ILE A 720 9.80 31.43 -0.59
CA ILE A 720 10.96 31.04 -1.42
C ILE A 720 12.15 31.96 -1.14
N GLU A 721 11.94 33.28 -1.11
CA GLU A 721 12.98 34.24 -0.78
C GLU A 721 13.52 34.02 0.64
N GLN A 722 12.65 33.66 1.60
CA GLN A 722 13.01 33.47 3.00
C GLN A 722 13.80 32.20 3.21
N TYR A 723 13.37 31.07 2.62
CA TYR A 723 13.87 29.74 2.98
C TYR A 723 14.74 29.08 1.90
N ILE A 724 14.53 29.36 0.61
CA ILE A 724 15.32 28.78 -0.48
C ILE A 724 16.40 29.75 -0.95
N ALA A 725 16.10 31.03 -1.17
CA ALA A 725 17.09 32.00 -1.60
C ALA A 725 18.12 32.37 -0.51
N SER A 726 17.87 31.99 0.73
CA SER A 726 18.77 32.14 1.89
C SER A 726 19.70 30.95 2.12
N LEU A 727 19.53 29.84 1.38
CA LEU A 727 20.37 28.65 1.51
C LEU A 727 21.83 28.96 1.16
N PRO A 728 22.80 28.27 1.79
CA PRO A 728 24.22 28.46 1.52
C PRO A 728 24.56 28.15 0.06
N SER A 729 25.50 28.89 -0.50
CA SER A 729 25.84 28.81 -1.92
C SER A 729 27.35 28.96 -2.15
N GLN A 730 27.84 28.32 -3.18
CA GLN A 730 29.25 28.36 -3.63
C GLN A 730 29.31 28.68 -5.13
N LYS A 731 30.44 29.19 -5.59
CA LYS A 731 30.61 29.56 -6.99
C LYS A 731 30.71 28.40 -7.96
N LYS A 732 31.18 27.21 -7.46
CA LYS A 732 31.48 26.05 -8.31
C LYS A 732 30.46 24.96 -8.05
N VAL A 733 29.77 24.53 -9.09
CA VAL A 733 28.93 23.34 -9.10
C VAL A 733 29.76 22.11 -9.46
N VAL A 734 29.70 21.07 -8.64
CA VAL A 734 30.41 19.80 -8.88
C VAL A 734 29.38 18.76 -9.31
N LYS A 735 29.62 18.15 -10.47
CA LYS A 735 28.77 17.09 -11.02
C LYS A 735 29.32 15.71 -10.64
N GLY A 736 28.43 14.74 -10.45
CA GLY A 736 28.77 13.35 -10.25
C GLY A 736 29.53 12.73 -11.42
N LYS A 737 29.99 11.50 -11.23
CA LYS A 737 30.73 10.71 -12.25
C LYS A 737 29.90 9.47 -12.62
N ASN A 738 30.14 8.93 -13.82
CA ASN A 738 29.55 7.64 -14.17
C ASN A 738 30.25 6.52 -13.39
N ILE A 739 29.48 5.79 -12.58
CA ILE A 739 29.91 4.60 -11.84
C ILE A 739 29.04 3.38 -12.16
N VAL A 740 28.19 3.47 -13.20
CA VAL A 740 27.37 2.35 -13.66
C VAL A 740 28.26 1.33 -14.38
N THR A 741 27.95 0.07 -14.20
CA THR A 741 28.61 -1.03 -14.89
C THR A 741 27.59 -1.86 -15.65
N HIS A 742 27.95 -2.29 -16.85
CA HIS A 742 27.13 -3.14 -17.71
C HIS A 742 27.93 -4.35 -18.20
N TYR A 743 27.22 -5.45 -18.49
CA TYR A 743 27.83 -6.57 -19.18
C TYR A 743 28.12 -6.22 -20.66
N LYS A 744 29.16 -6.84 -21.19
CA LYS A 744 29.43 -6.86 -22.64
C LYS A 744 28.92 -8.19 -23.20
N GLY A 745 27.70 -8.20 -23.70
CA GLY A 745 27.03 -9.40 -24.21
C GLY A 745 26.16 -10.08 -23.16
N GLU A 746 25.93 -11.36 -23.34
CA GLU A 746 24.99 -12.15 -22.53
C GLU A 746 25.60 -12.57 -21.20
N ALA A 747 24.77 -12.50 -20.14
CA ALA A 747 25.09 -13.03 -18.82
C ALA A 747 23.96 -13.98 -18.38
N ILE A 748 24.33 -15.22 -18.03
CA ILE A 748 23.38 -16.23 -17.57
C ILE A 748 23.77 -16.66 -16.15
N ASN A 749 22.80 -16.64 -15.23
CA ASN A 749 22.99 -17.07 -13.86
C ASN A 749 21.92 -18.10 -13.48
N HIS A 750 22.33 -19.30 -13.13
CA HIS A 750 21.49 -20.36 -12.62
C HIS A 750 21.66 -20.48 -11.10
N PHE A 751 20.88 -19.70 -10.36
CA PHE A 751 20.88 -19.75 -8.91
C PHE A 751 19.99 -20.90 -8.39
N LYS A 752 20.49 -21.64 -7.39
CA LYS A 752 19.73 -22.72 -6.72
C LYS A 752 19.90 -22.63 -5.20
N ARG A 753 18.81 -22.75 -4.49
CA ARG A 753 18.79 -22.87 -3.03
C ARG A 753 17.63 -23.78 -2.61
N LYS A 754 17.85 -24.60 -1.56
CA LYS A 754 16.81 -25.46 -1.03
C LYS A 754 15.71 -24.63 -0.39
N MET A 755 14.46 -25.01 -0.65
CA MET A 755 13.26 -24.42 -0.05
C MET A 755 12.33 -25.52 0.46
N GLU A 756 11.56 -25.24 1.52
CA GLU A 756 10.53 -26.14 2.05
C GLU A 756 9.38 -26.32 1.05
N THR A 757 8.93 -25.24 0.42
CA THR A 757 8.02 -25.29 -0.73
C THR A 757 8.80 -24.90 -1.98
N PRO A 758 9.16 -25.85 -2.87
CA PRO A 758 9.95 -25.55 -4.05
C PRO A 758 9.28 -24.51 -4.95
N GLN A 759 10.01 -23.44 -5.25
CA GLN A 759 9.60 -22.36 -6.15
C GLN A 759 10.70 -22.11 -7.18
N ALA A 760 10.32 -21.61 -8.34
CA ALA A 760 11.27 -21.11 -9.32
C ALA A 760 10.83 -19.71 -9.79
N ASN A 761 11.79 -18.93 -10.25
CA ASN A 761 11.54 -17.65 -10.86
C ASN A 761 12.51 -17.43 -12.02
N SER A 762 11.99 -17.06 -13.18
CA SER A 762 12.79 -16.68 -14.35
C SER A 762 12.73 -15.17 -14.50
N ILE A 763 13.91 -14.51 -14.46
CA ILE A 763 14.05 -13.08 -14.67
C ILE A 763 14.99 -12.87 -15.85
N VAL A 764 14.53 -12.13 -16.85
CA VAL A 764 15.32 -11.84 -18.06
C VAL A 764 15.25 -10.35 -18.34
N GLU A 765 16.39 -9.71 -18.53
CA GLU A 765 16.49 -8.32 -18.96
C GLU A 765 17.18 -8.26 -20.33
N TRP A 766 16.52 -7.68 -21.30
CA TRP A 766 17.11 -7.26 -22.58
C TRP A 766 17.29 -5.75 -22.54
N TYR A 767 18.44 -5.23 -22.93
CA TYR A 767 18.69 -3.80 -22.89
C TYR A 767 19.68 -3.34 -23.97
N THR A 768 19.60 -2.07 -24.29
CA THR A 768 20.55 -1.36 -25.16
C THR A 768 20.85 0.04 -24.61
N LEU A 769 22.06 0.53 -24.87
CA LEU A 769 22.50 1.91 -24.57
C LEU A 769 22.55 2.78 -25.84
N ASP A 770 22.22 2.22 -27.00
CA ASP A 770 22.35 2.89 -28.29
C ASP A 770 21.06 3.62 -28.72
N VAL A 771 19.95 3.37 -28.04
CA VAL A 771 18.65 4.03 -28.27
C VAL A 771 18.54 5.28 -27.39
N PRO A 772 18.48 6.48 -28.00
CA PRO A 772 18.42 7.73 -27.23
C PRO A 772 17.08 7.86 -26.50
N TYR A 773 17.14 8.46 -25.30
CA TYR A 773 15.94 8.76 -24.53
C TYR A 773 15.13 9.86 -25.24
N SER A 774 13.92 9.52 -25.61
CA SER A 774 12.96 10.45 -26.21
C SER A 774 11.53 10.01 -25.86
N GLN A 775 10.56 10.91 -26.01
CA GLN A 775 9.14 10.56 -25.84
C GLN A 775 8.75 9.39 -26.74
N GLU A 776 9.17 9.43 -28.00
CA GLU A 776 8.84 8.40 -29.00
C GLU A 776 9.41 7.03 -28.61
N ASN A 777 10.69 6.95 -28.24
CA ASN A 777 11.30 5.69 -27.85
C ASN A 777 10.75 5.16 -26.51
N ALA A 778 10.44 6.05 -25.56
CA ALA A 778 9.79 5.67 -24.32
C ALA A 778 8.38 5.07 -24.56
N VAL A 779 7.59 5.67 -25.43
CA VAL A 779 6.27 5.15 -25.84
C VAL A 779 6.42 3.80 -26.53
N ARG A 780 7.31 3.66 -27.52
CA ARG A 780 7.57 2.40 -28.24
C ARG A 780 7.96 1.27 -27.28
N THR A 781 8.89 1.56 -26.39
CA THR A 781 9.39 0.56 -25.43
C THR A 781 8.31 0.15 -24.43
N SER A 782 7.50 1.11 -23.97
CA SER A 782 6.36 0.81 -23.10
C SER A 782 5.32 -0.06 -23.80
N ILE A 783 5.00 0.23 -25.06
CA ILE A 783 4.08 -0.58 -25.87
C ILE A 783 4.64 -2.00 -26.05
N ALA A 784 5.92 -2.14 -26.39
CA ALA A 784 6.57 -3.43 -26.58
C ALA A 784 6.48 -4.30 -25.30
N GLY A 785 6.77 -3.73 -24.13
CA GLY A 785 6.65 -4.43 -22.85
C GLY A 785 5.21 -4.85 -22.55
N GLN A 786 4.22 -4.00 -22.81
CA GLN A 786 2.81 -4.33 -22.57
C GLN A 786 2.29 -5.42 -23.51
N ILE A 787 2.67 -5.39 -24.79
CA ILE A 787 2.31 -6.46 -25.74
C ILE A 787 2.95 -7.78 -25.32
N LEU A 788 4.21 -7.76 -24.92
CA LEU A 788 4.91 -8.95 -24.44
C LEU A 788 4.25 -9.52 -23.17
N ASN A 789 3.81 -8.64 -22.26
CA ASN A 789 3.04 -9.04 -21.09
C ASN A 789 1.75 -9.80 -21.45
N MET A 790 0.99 -9.31 -22.44
CA MET A 790 -0.21 -9.98 -22.92
C MET A 790 0.12 -11.35 -23.56
N ILE A 791 1.23 -11.43 -24.29
CA ILE A 791 1.69 -12.70 -24.89
C ILE A 791 2.05 -13.70 -23.79
N TYR A 792 2.78 -13.29 -22.75
CA TYR A 792 3.18 -14.19 -21.66
C TYR A 792 1.99 -14.67 -20.83
N LEU A 793 1.02 -13.83 -20.57
CA LEU A 793 -0.23 -14.25 -19.91
C LEU A 793 -0.91 -15.36 -20.71
N LYS A 794 -0.96 -15.24 -22.04
CA LYS A 794 -1.55 -16.26 -22.91
C LYS A 794 -0.71 -17.53 -22.96
N THR A 795 0.58 -17.42 -23.28
CA THR A 795 1.43 -18.59 -23.60
C THR A 795 1.94 -19.34 -22.36
N ILE A 796 2.22 -18.62 -21.26
CA ILE A 796 2.80 -19.21 -20.05
C ILE A 796 1.73 -19.55 -19.01
N ARG A 797 0.80 -18.62 -18.73
CA ARG A 797 -0.25 -18.84 -17.72
C ARG A 797 -1.37 -19.74 -18.27
N GLU A 798 -1.99 -19.35 -19.42
CA GLU A 798 -3.17 -20.04 -19.93
C GLU A 798 -2.82 -21.33 -20.68
N ASP A 799 -1.96 -21.24 -21.71
CA ASP A 799 -1.70 -22.38 -22.58
C ASP A 799 -0.80 -23.44 -21.93
N ALA A 800 0.25 -23.01 -21.21
CA ALA A 800 1.19 -23.92 -20.56
C ALA A 800 0.82 -24.25 -19.11
N SER A 801 -0.07 -23.49 -18.46
CA SER A 801 -0.40 -23.61 -17.03
C SER A 801 0.85 -23.67 -16.13
N ALA A 802 1.90 -22.93 -16.53
CA ALA A 802 3.22 -23.00 -15.91
C ALA A 802 3.39 -22.02 -14.74
N ALA A 803 2.57 -20.97 -14.71
CA ALA A 803 2.67 -19.89 -13.74
C ALA A 803 1.28 -19.31 -13.41
N TYR A 804 1.12 -18.79 -12.20
CA TYR A 804 -0.05 -17.99 -11.82
C TYR A 804 0.04 -16.58 -12.39
N SER A 805 1.21 -15.96 -12.29
CA SER A 805 1.49 -14.64 -12.83
C SER A 805 2.81 -14.64 -13.60
N CYS A 806 2.87 -13.85 -14.65
CA CYS A 806 4.08 -13.56 -15.41
C CYS A 806 3.91 -12.17 -16.02
N GLY A 807 5.01 -11.51 -16.34
CA GLY A 807 4.91 -10.17 -16.86
C GLY A 807 6.16 -9.69 -17.59
N ALA A 808 5.97 -8.61 -18.34
CA ALA A 808 7.04 -7.87 -18.98
C ALA A 808 6.80 -6.37 -18.89
N VAL A 809 7.86 -5.60 -18.67
CA VAL A 809 7.82 -4.14 -18.57
C VAL A 809 8.90 -3.54 -19.44
N GLY A 810 8.51 -2.72 -20.40
CA GLY A 810 9.41 -1.92 -21.21
C GLY A 810 9.63 -0.54 -20.62
N ARG A 811 10.87 -0.10 -20.44
CA ARG A 811 11.24 1.21 -19.88
C ARG A 811 12.45 1.80 -20.58
N THR A 812 12.41 3.11 -20.76
CA THR A 812 13.60 3.89 -21.06
C THR A 812 13.96 4.73 -19.82
N SER A 813 15.24 4.86 -19.56
CA SER A 813 15.76 5.70 -18.48
C SER A 813 16.89 6.59 -18.99
N LYS A 814 17.03 7.74 -18.35
CA LYS A 814 18.10 8.70 -18.64
C LYS A 814 18.74 9.16 -17.36
N ASN A 815 20.05 9.21 -17.37
CA ASN A 815 20.83 9.92 -16.38
C ASN A 815 21.79 10.92 -17.06
N ASP A 816 22.70 11.55 -16.29
CA ASP A 816 23.61 12.54 -16.84
C ASP A 816 24.67 11.99 -17.80
N PHE A 817 24.78 10.66 -17.95
CA PHE A 817 25.88 9.99 -18.67
C PHE A 817 25.42 9.04 -19.76
N GLU A 818 24.22 8.47 -19.62
CA GLU A 818 23.74 7.44 -20.53
C GLU A 818 22.21 7.42 -20.64
N ASP A 819 21.76 6.93 -21.77
CA ASP A 819 20.39 6.55 -22.01
C ASP A 819 20.32 5.02 -22.02
N MET A 820 19.33 4.43 -21.36
CA MET A 820 19.14 2.98 -21.35
C MET A 820 17.70 2.64 -21.69
N THR A 821 17.54 1.79 -22.69
CA THR A 821 16.26 1.23 -23.11
C THR A 821 16.26 -0.25 -22.82
N ARG A 822 15.22 -0.76 -22.12
CA ARG A 822 15.16 -2.15 -21.66
C ARG A 822 13.77 -2.72 -21.64
N ILE A 823 13.68 -4.04 -21.74
CA ILE A 823 12.51 -4.84 -21.40
C ILE A 823 12.93 -5.82 -20.31
N LEU A 824 12.26 -5.76 -19.16
CA LEU A 824 12.43 -6.70 -18.06
C LEU A 824 11.23 -7.62 -18.02
N ALA A 825 11.46 -8.92 -18.09
CA ALA A 825 10.45 -9.96 -17.94
C ALA A 825 10.69 -10.76 -16.66
N TYR A 826 9.62 -11.17 -16.01
CA TYR A 826 9.65 -11.98 -14.79
C TYR A 826 8.54 -13.02 -14.81
N CYS A 827 8.82 -14.18 -14.27
CA CYS A 827 7.88 -15.29 -14.21
C CYS A 827 8.17 -16.18 -13.00
N PRO A 828 7.41 -16.05 -11.88
CA PRO A 828 7.32 -17.09 -10.87
C PRO A 828 6.59 -18.29 -11.48
N LEU A 829 7.15 -19.50 -11.34
CA LEU A 829 6.71 -20.66 -12.11
C LEU A 829 6.96 -22.01 -11.42
N LYS A 830 6.40 -23.06 -11.99
CA LYS A 830 6.68 -24.45 -11.58
C LYS A 830 8.16 -24.77 -11.79
N PRO A 831 8.89 -25.25 -10.77
CA PRO A 831 10.33 -25.54 -10.90
C PRO A 831 10.68 -26.46 -12.06
N GLU A 832 9.86 -27.48 -12.31
CA GLU A 832 10.06 -28.44 -13.41
C GLU A 832 9.88 -27.85 -14.81
N MET A 833 9.21 -26.70 -14.91
CA MET A 833 8.95 -26.02 -16.18
C MET A 833 9.92 -24.87 -16.45
N ALA A 834 10.90 -24.63 -15.59
CA ALA A 834 11.81 -23.48 -15.69
C ALA A 834 12.51 -23.37 -17.06
N GLY A 835 12.99 -24.47 -17.60
CA GLY A 835 13.61 -24.48 -18.93
C GLY A 835 12.61 -24.15 -20.04
N GLN A 836 11.43 -24.76 -20.02
CA GLN A 836 10.38 -24.52 -21.02
C GLN A 836 9.92 -23.05 -21.01
N VAL A 837 9.70 -22.48 -19.81
CA VAL A 837 9.28 -21.08 -19.68
C VAL A 837 10.37 -20.13 -20.16
N PHE A 838 11.63 -20.40 -19.85
CA PHE A 838 12.76 -19.62 -20.35
C PHE A 838 12.79 -19.62 -21.89
N ASP A 839 12.60 -20.78 -22.52
CA ASP A 839 12.53 -20.90 -23.98
C ASP A 839 11.33 -20.14 -24.57
N ILE A 840 10.15 -20.20 -23.94
CA ILE A 840 8.98 -19.42 -24.33
C ILE A 840 9.26 -17.92 -24.24
N MET A 841 9.85 -17.45 -23.13
CA MET A 841 10.15 -16.03 -22.93
C MET A 841 11.04 -15.51 -24.07
N HIS A 842 12.10 -16.23 -24.45
CA HIS A 842 13.00 -15.85 -25.53
C HIS A 842 12.35 -15.98 -26.92
N LYS A 843 11.60 -17.03 -27.15
CA LYS A 843 10.89 -17.26 -28.42
C LYS A 843 9.91 -16.12 -28.71
N GLU A 844 9.12 -15.72 -27.74
CA GLU A 844 8.08 -14.72 -27.93
C GLU A 844 8.65 -13.32 -28.18
N ILE A 845 9.66 -12.87 -27.42
CA ILE A 845 10.30 -11.59 -27.71
C ILE A 845 11.00 -11.61 -29.09
N ASN A 846 11.69 -12.70 -29.45
CA ASN A 846 12.28 -12.86 -30.77
C ASN A 846 11.22 -12.90 -31.90
N GLY A 847 10.02 -13.40 -31.61
CA GLY A 847 8.89 -13.32 -32.51
C GLY A 847 8.45 -11.87 -32.78
N MET A 848 8.47 -11.02 -31.76
CA MET A 848 8.10 -9.61 -31.88
C MET A 848 9.08 -8.79 -32.74
N THR A 849 10.34 -9.19 -32.86
CA THR A 849 11.30 -8.52 -33.77
C THR A 849 10.90 -8.66 -35.25
N LYS A 850 10.08 -9.66 -35.59
CA LYS A 850 9.63 -9.98 -36.96
C LYS A 850 8.21 -9.50 -37.23
N LYS A 851 7.33 -9.65 -36.25
CA LYS A 851 5.91 -9.33 -36.37
C LYS A 851 5.29 -9.02 -35.02
N VAL A 852 4.60 -7.91 -34.96
CA VAL A 852 3.76 -7.49 -33.79
C VAL A 852 2.30 -7.62 -34.21
N ASP A 853 1.49 -8.13 -33.29
CA ASP A 853 0.04 -8.29 -33.46
C ASP A 853 -0.65 -6.92 -33.42
N ALA A 854 -1.35 -6.57 -34.50
CA ALA A 854 -2.02 -5.27 -34.63
C ALA A 854 -3.20 -5.10 -33.67
N ASP A 855 -3.91 -6.18 -33.31
CA ASP A 855 -5.00 -6.15 -32.36
C ASP A 855 -4.46 -5.84 -30.93
N LYS A 856 -3.38 -6.52 -30.52
CA LYS A 856 -2.72 -6.24 -29.25
C LYS A 856 -2.17 -4.81 -29.20
N LEU A 857 -1.58 -4.33 -30.29
CA LEU A 857 -1.12 -2.95 -30.39
C LEU A 857 -2.28 -1.97 -30.18
N GLN A 858 -3.43 -2.19 -30.79
CA GLN A 858 -4.59 -1.32 -30.64
C GLN A 858 -5.10 -1.31 -29.17
N LYS A 859 -5.21 -2.47 -28.54
CA LYS A 859 -5.59 -2.58 -27.11
C LYS A 859 -4.64 -1.82 -26.20
N VAL A 860 -3.32 -1.91 -26.46
CA VAL A 860 -2.32 -1.18 -25.68
C VAL A 860 -2.44 0.33 -25.88
N LYS A 861 -2.69 0.80 -27.11
CA LYS A 861 -2.94 2.23 -27.38
C LYS A 861 -4.13 2.77 -26.58
N GLU A 862 -5.26 2.04 -26.59
CA GLU A 862 -6.46 2.41 -25.80
C GLU A 862 -6.13 2.55 -24.30
N TYR A 863 -5.40 1.58 -23.75
CA TYR A 863 -4.95 1.64 -22.38
C TYR A 863 -4.02 2.84 -22.12
N MET A 864 -3.09 3.14 -23.04
CA MET A 864 -2.14 4.25 -22.84
C MET A 864 -2.84 5.61 -22.89
N HIS A 865 -3.81 5.82 -23.77
CA HIS A 865 -4.63 7.04 -23.79
C HIS A 865 -5.43 7.23 -22.51
N LYS A 866 -6.04 6.14 -22.02
CA LYS A 866 -6.74 6.15 -20.73
C LYS A 866 -5.76 6.50 -19.59
N SER A 867 -4.64 5.83 -19.51
CA SER A 867 -3.65 5.98 -18.46
C SER A 867 -3.04 7.39 -18.41
N ILE A 868 -2.67 7.95 -19.56
CA ILE A 868 -2.09 9.32 -19.58
C ILE A 868 -3.11 10.38 -19.17
N SER A 869 -4.37 10.22 -19.56
CA SER A 869 -5.46 11.09 -19.12
C SER A 869 -5.60 11.14 -17.60
N ASP A 870 -5.48 9.97 -16.95
CA ASP A 870 -5.58 9.85 -15.49
C ASP A 870 -4.31 10.38 -14.79
N GLN A 871 -3.14 10.11 -15.34
CA GLN A 871 -1.87 10.61 -14.79
C GLN A 871 -1.79 12.13 -14.81
N ARG A 872 -2.23 12.80 -15.88
CA ARG A 872 -2.26 14.27 -16.01
C ARG A 872 -3.10 14.96 -14.93
N LYS A 873 -4.00 14.22 -14.26
CA LYS A 873 -4.81 14.70 -13.12
C LYS A 873 -4.07 14.63 -11.77
N THR A 874 -2.79 14.30 -11.77
CA THR A 874 -1.97 14.17 -10.55
C THR A 874 -0.80 15.14 -10.52
N ASN A 875 -0.51 15.73 -9.34
CA ASN A 875 0.63 16.62 -9.16
C ASN A 875 1.98 15.87 -9.35
N ASN A 876 2.04 14.60 -8.99
CA ASN A 876 3.23 13.77 -9.18
C ASN A 876 3.62 13.62 -10.66
N TYR A 877 2.64 13.51 -11.55
CA TYR A 877 2.90 13.49 -13.00
C TYR A 877 3.63 14.75 -13.44
N TRP A 878 3.10 15.92 -13.09
CA TRP A 878 3.67 17.19 -13.48
C TRP A 878 5.03 17.45 -12.84
N LEU A 879 5.23 17.02 -11.59
CA LEU A 879 6.52 17.11 -10.93
C LEU A 879 7.60 16.33 -11.73
N ARG A 880 7.29 15.11 -12.13
CA ARG A 880 8.17 14.27 -12.95
C ARG A 880 8.42 14.86 -14.35
N ILE A 881 7.39 15.34 -15.03
CA ILE A 881 7.50 15.97 -16.35
C ILE A 881 8.41 17.21 -16.30
N LEU A 882 8.20 18.06 -15.29
CA LEU A 882 9.00 19.27 -15.14
C LEU A 882 10.45 18.97 -14.77
N ASN A 883 10.72 17.99 -13.91
CA ASN A 883 12.07 17.57 -13.58
C ASN A 883 12.82 17.04 -14.82
N LEU A 884 12.19 16.22 -15.66
CA LEU A 884 12.77 15.77 -16.93
C LEU A 884 13.05 16.94 -17.89
N TYR A 885 12.10 17.86 -18.02
CA TYR A 885 12.26 19.00 -18.89
C TYR A 885 13.38 19.94 -18.42
N THR A 886 13.42 20.26 -17.13
CA THR A 886 14.42 21.19 -16.58
C THR A 886 15.83 20.59 -16.52
N ASN A 887 15.95 19.28 -16.30
CA ASN A 887 17.25 18.61 -16.26
C ASN A 887 17.82 18.31 -17.66
N TYR A 888 16.96 17.92 -18.61
CA TYR A 888 17.40 17.37 -19.89
C TYR A 888 16.79 18.06 -21.14
N GLY A 889 15.88 19.00 -20.95
CA GLY A 889 15.20 19.68 -22.08
C GLY A 889 14.19 18.77 -22.81
N ILE A 890 13.78 17.65 -22.22
CA ILE A 890 12.92 16.65 -22.87
C ILE A 890 11.47 16.84 -22.42
N ASP A 891 10.61 17.16 -23.38
CA ASP A 891 9.16 17.26 -23.16
C ASP A 891 8.52 15.88 -23.34
N MET A 892 8.00 15.34 -22.27
CA MET A 892 7.37 14.02 -22.26
C MET A 892 5.83 14.08 -22.26
N ASP A 893 5.23 15.27 -22.34
CA ASP A 893 3.78 15.45 -22.26
C ASP A 893 3.12 15.92 -23.57
N THR A 894 3.62 16.99 -24.18
CA THR A 894 2.86 17.80 -25.16
C THR A 894 2.33 17.01 -26.36
N ASN A 895 3.09 16.09 -26.93
CA ASN A 895 2.71 15.30 -28.11
C ASN A 895 2.40 13.84 -27.81
N TYR A 896 2.23 13.49 -26.53
CA TYR A 896 2.15 12.09 -26.11
C TYR A 896 1.09 11.29 -26.88
N ASP A 897 -0.14 11.80 -26.95
CA ASP A 897 -1.24 11.10 -27.61
C ASP A 897 -0.97 10.90 -29.11
N ALA A 898 -0.46 11.91 -29.80
CA ALA A 898 -0.09 11.80 -31.22
C ALA A 898 1.06 10.81 -31.44
N VAL A 899 2.02 10.74 -30.50
CA VAL A 899 3.12 9.78 -30.56
C VAL A 899 2.61 8.35 -30.36
N VAL A 900 1.65 8.13 -29.46
CA VAL A 900 0.99 6.82 -29.27
C VAL A 900 0.25 6.42 -30.55
N ASP A 901 -0.55 7.31 -31.13
CA ASP A 901 -1.33 7.04 -32.34
C ASP A 901 -0.45 6.71 -33.55
N ALA A 902 0.70 7.33 -33.67
CA ALA A 902 1.63 7.13 -34.78
C ALA A 902 2.34 5.74 -34.77
N GLN A 903 2.25 4.98 -33.68
CA GLN A 903 2.94 3.69 -33.61
C GLN A 903 2.26 2.63 -34.47
N THR A 904 3.06 1.82 -35.16
CA THR A 904 2.64 0.71 -36.01
C THR A 904 3.31 -0.60 -35.57
N PRO A 905 2.82 -1.77 -36.01
CA PRO A 905 3.51 -3.03 -35.73
C PRO A 905 5.00 -3.00 -36.11
N GLU A 906 5.36 -2.33 -37.21
CA GLU A 906 6.73 -2.20 -37.70
C GLU A 906 7.61 -1.35 -36.77
N THR A 907 7.07 -0.22 -36.24
CA THR A 907 7.83 0.62 -35.31
C THR A 907 8.09 -0.08 -33.99
N ILE A 908 7.16 -0.93 -33.54
CA ILE A 908 7.34 -1.72 -32.31
C ILE A 908 8.31 -2.88 -32.57
N SER A 909 8.19 -3.58 -33.71
CA SER A 909 9.18 -4.61 -34.08
C SER A 909 10.59 -4.04 -34.17
N ALA A 910 10.73 -2.83 -34.70
CA ALA A 910 12.03 -2.16 -34.81
C ALA A 910 12.68 -1.91 -33.46
N ILE A 911 11.95 -1.31 -32.51
CA ILE A 911 12.51 -1.01 -31.17
C ILE A 911 12.86 -2.30 -30.39
N VAL A 912 12.07 -3.37 -30.55
CA VAL A 912 12.38 -4.68 -29.94
C VAL A 912 13.66 -5.26 -30.57
N GLY A 913 13.89 -5.03 -31.88
CA GLY A 913 15.12 -5.45 -32.56
C GLY A 913 16.38 -4.69 -32.11
N GLU A 914 16.26 -3.48 -31.60
CA GLU A 914 17.37 -2.68 -31.06
C GLU A 914 17.71 -3.07 -29.60
N ILE A 915 16.75 -3.57 -28.88
CA ILE A 915 16.90 -4.04 -27.49
C ILE A 915 17.50 -5.44 -27.44
#